data_1d4a59bf34f0baad25857ac0d003a986
#
_entry.id   1d4a59bf34f0baad25857ac0d003a986
#
_cell.length_a   1.000
_cell.length_b   1.000
_cell.length_c   1.000
_cell.angle_alpha   90.00
_cell.angle_beta   90.00
_cell.angle_gamma   90.00
#
_symmetry.space_group_name_H-M   'P 1'
#
loop_
_entity.id
_entity.type
_entity.pdbx_description
1 polymer ?
#
loop_
_entity_poly.entity_id
_entity_poly.type
_entity_poly.pdbx_seq_one_letter_code
_entity_poly.pdbx_strand_id
1 'polypeptide(L)'
;MIQLSYPYIMNQLANEPSAYLQQHATNPVEWHSWSEETLNKAVSQNKWILISIGYSTCHWCHVMEKEIFEDRDIANKMNEYFINIKVDREEYPGVDNAYMLAAIALTGTGGWPLNMVCIPNAKPIWASTYLPKENWLRAINKLHEISVKSPDIAEEYAEKLIVALNDEKEKSYRSNKNISWTNFKEKTISKWDSDFGGTKGSPKFPMPNTLMQYLLSGVPDFENHALKSLKHIYHSGSYDILRGGLFRYSTDSRWMVPHFEKMLYDNALWIRFTTRTFHFNKSILAYESFKATKNWLFKEMTLPSGLFAAAIDADFNGEEGMSYVWTNEQLDFALEELSDDFKKQLNDHSMNFNNKGWIIHNGSNEKNMLEWNEALKKLKPIALNRDLPFRDDKSICSWNALACISLLEGFLATGEDYNLTIKSARTHWLEFQLDTKTPIHICYPDSTKKNDAFIDDLSFSALLALRMSQATLDLNWLMKCESLIDFILNHFKDSKKGYFSYQRLNDLNRTFIDFEDWEDDTIPSSMAALAECLIVTGHLLTSEKKRKEGEYMIRNGCNRAFDSPDRHSTWINLFPFSKIDSMHLKLTGDHSLHPLPFFKSPLWGPSNSKNFKAEVCTMNSCQITYNSIDEISKNWDV
;
A
#
# COMPACT_ATOMS: atom_id res chain seq x y z
N MET A 1 -33.16 -18.16 35.68
CA MET A 1 -33.14 -16.78 35.17
C MET A 1 -33.23 -16.85 33.67
N ILE A 2 -34.36 -16.45 33.11
CA ILE A 2 -34.56 -16.43 31.63
C ILE A 2 -33.76 -15.23 31.12
N GLN A 3 -32.69 -15.51 30.40
CA GLN A 3 -31.94 -14.51 29.66
C GLN A 3 -32.82 -14.06 28.49
N LEU A 4 -33.51 -12.94 28.67
CA LEU A 4 -34.26 -12.28 27.61
C LEU A 4 -33.21 -11.82 26.55
N SER A 5 -33.09 -12.60 25.48
CA SER A 5 -32.41 -12.15 24.27
C SER A 5 -33.25 -11.03 23.64
N TYR A 6 -32.92 -9.80 23.94
CA TYR A 6 -33.44 -8.67 23.15
C TYR A 6 -32.97 -8.84 21.72
N PRO A 7 -33.85 -8.68 20.72
CA PRO A 7 -33.40 -8.70 19.33
C PRO A 7 -32.36 -7.60 19.15
N TYR A 8 -31.17 -7.97 18.64
CA TYR A 8 -30.17 -7.01 18.20
C TYR A 8 -30.81 -6.17 17.10
N ILE A 9 -31.08 -4.90 17.38
CA ILE A 9 -31.52 -3.95 16.36
C ILE A 9 -30.25 -3.63 15.57
N MET A 10 -30.18 -4.11 14.32
CA MET A 10 -29.09 -3.77 13.42
C MET A 10 -29.15 -2.29 13.05
N ASN A 11 -28.03 -1.59 13.10
CA ASN A 11 -27.92 -0.23 12.62
C ASN A 11 -27.78 -0.21 11.07
N GLN A 12 -27.66 0.98 10.48
CA GLN A 12 -27.67 1.15 9.01
C GLN A 12 -26.50 0.45 8.30
N LEU A 13 -25.40 0.18 9.00
CA LEU A 13 -24.20 -0.45 8.42
C LEU A 13 -24.43 -1.90 7.96
N ALA A 14 -25.51 -2.55 8.41
CA ALA A 14 -25.85 -3.91 7.97
C ALA A 14 -26.10 -4.03 6.45
N ASN A 15 -26.40 -2.92 5.78
CA ASN A 15 -26.67 -2.88 4.34
C ASN A 15 -25.44 -2.46 3.50
N GLU A 16 -24.33 -2.14 4.15
CA GLU A 16 -23.10 -1.74 3.46
C GLU A 16 -22.32 -2.97 2.98
N PRO A 17 -21.66 -2.93 1.82
CA PRO A 17 -20.87 -4.05 1.31
C PRO A 17 -19.52 -4.22 2.04
N SER A 18 -19.01 -3.18 2.70
CA SER A 18 -17.75 -3.22 3.45
C SER A 18 -17.83 -4.19 4.61
N ALA A 19 -16.92 -5.16 4.68
CA ALA A 19 -16.79 -6.07 5.81
C ALA A 19 -16.53 -5.30 7.12
N TYR A 20 -15.73 -4.24 7.08
CA TYR A 20 -15.48 -3.38 8.23
C TYR A 20 -16.75 -2.72 8.76
N LEU A 21 -17.59 -2.20 7.89
CA LEU A 21 -18.86 -1.58 8.30
C LEU A 21 -19.82 -2.63 8.85
N GLN A 22 -19.90 -3.80 8.21
CA GLN A 22 -20.75 -4.92 8.67
C GLN A 22 -20.33 -5.46 10.03
N GLN A 23 -19.03 -5.50 10.37
CA GLN A 23 -18.54 -5.88 11.70
C GLN A 23 -19.19 -5.02 12.80
N HIS A 24 -19.47 -3.74 12.52
CA HIS A 24 -20.09 -2.80 13.45
C HIS A 24 -21.63 -2.71 13.36
N ALA A 25 -22.28 -3.52 12.53
CA ALA A 25 -23.72 -3.47 12.30
C ALA A 25 -24.57 -3.83 13.54
N THR A 26 -24.01 -4.63 14.45
CA THR A 26 -24.66 -5.06 15.70
C THR A 26 -24.33 -4.20 16.93
N ASN A 27 -23.46 -3.20 16.77
CA ASN A 27 -23.13 -2.31 17.88
C ASN A 27 -24.37 -1.52 18.34
N PRO A 28 -24.53 -1.26 19.65
CA PRO A 28 -25.59 -0.40 20.17
C PRO A 28 -25.43 1.08 19.78
N VAL A 29 -24.28 1.48 19.24
CA VAL A 29 -24.08 2.82 18.66
C VAL A 29 -24.88 2.92 17.35
N GLU A 30 -25.64 4.00 17.19
CA GLU A 30 -26.35 4.35 15.95
C GLU A 30 -25.37 4.84 14.89
N TRP A 31 -24.63 3.90 14.29
CA TRP A 31 -23.68 4.18 13.25
C TRP A 31 -24.37 4.50 11.92
N HIS A 32 -23.89 5.54 11.25
CA HIS A 32 -24.18 5.90 9.86
C HIS A 32 -22.94 5.68 8.99
N SER A 33 -23.14 5.40 7.70
CA SER A 33 -22.06 5.46 6.70
C SER A 33 -21.74 6.91 6.33
N TRP A 34 -20.54 7.13 5.77
CA TRP A 34 -20.15 8.41 5.21
C TRP A 34 -20.98 8.70 3.96
N SER A 35 -21.82 9.71 3.99
CA SER A 35 -22.67 10.12 2.87
C SER A 35 -23.10 11.58 3.02
N GLU A 36 -23.45 12.21 1.89
CA GLU A 36 -24.00 13.56 1.88
C GLU A 36 -25.28 13.65 2.73
N GLU A 37 -26.13 12.62 2.70
CA GLU A 37 -27.34 12.54 3.50
C GLU A 37 -27.02 12.63 5.01
N THR A 38 -26.04 11.86 5.47
CA THR A 38 -25.60 11.85 6.87
C THR A 38 -25.00 13.19 7.29
N LEU A 39 -24.20 13.80 6.45
CA LEU A 39 -23.62 15.13 6.69
C LEU A 39 -24.70 16.22 6.75
N ASN A 40 -25.66 16.20 5.83
CA ASN A 40 -26.80 17.10 5.83
C ASN A 40 -27.72 16.92 7.05
N LYS A 41 -27.87 15.67 7.56
CA LYS A 41 -28.56 15.37 8.81
C LYS A 41 -27.88 16.08 9.99
N ALA A 42 -26.55 16.04 10.08
CA ALA A 42 -25.81 16.72 11.15
C ALA A 42 -26.02 18.24 11.11
N VAL A 43 -25.94 18.84 9.92
CA VAL A 43 -26.18 20.28 9.72
C VAL A 43 -27.61 20.66 10.09
N SER A 44 -28.62 19.93 9.59
CA SER A 44 -30.05 20.23 9.82
C SER A 44 -30.46 20.12 11.28
N GLN A 45 -29.83 19.18 12.03
CA GLN A 45 -30.06 18.99 13.45
C GLN A 45 -29.14 19.85 14.33
N ASN A 46 -28.22 20.60 13.74
CA ASN A 46 -27.15 21.32 14.44
C ASN A 46 -26.42 20.44 15.45
N LYS A 47 -26.14 19.18 15.09
CA LYS A 47 -25.54 18.17 15.96
C LYS A 47 -24.11 17.90 15.54
N TRP A 48 -23.21 17.83 16.52
CA TRP A 48 -21.81 17.51 16.25
C TRP A 48 -21.67 16.09 15.72
N ILE A 49 -20.59 15.84 15.01
CA ILE A 49 -20.31 14.56 14.37
C ILE A 49 -19.17 13.87 15.11
N LEU A 50 -19.34 12.58 15.43
CA LEU A 50 -18.25 11.70 15.83
C LEU A 50 -17.95 10.76 14.67
N ILE A 51 -16.73 10.82 14.13
CA ILE A 51 -16.28 9.98 13.02
C ILE A 51 -15.29 8.97 13.59
N SER A 52 -15.47 7.68 13.28
CA SER A 52 -14.52 6.62 13.59
C SER A 52 -14.09 5.93 12.31
N ILE A 53 -12.80 6.05 11.98
CA ILE A 53 -12.19 5.54 10.74
C ILE A 53 -11.30 4.35 11.06
N GLY A 54 -11.39 3.30 10.25
CA GLY A 54 -10.58 2.10 10.38
C GLY A 54 -10.70 1.22 9.14
N TYR A 55 -10.39 -0.06 9.27
CA TYR A 55 -10.50 -1.07 8.20
C TYR A 55 -10.69 -2.47 8.81
N SER A 56 -11.10 -3.43 8.02
CA SER A 56 -11.63 -4.73 8.46
C SER A 56 -10.64 -5.59 9.26
N THR A 57 -9.34 -5.51 8.94
CA THR A 57 -8.27 -6.30 9.58
C THR A 57 -7.49 -5.51 10.64
N CYS A 58 -8.03 -4.38 11.09
CA CYS A 58 -7.40 -3.48 12.06
C CYS A 58 -7.54 -4.01 13.50
N HIS A 59 -6.52 -4.64 14.06
CA HIS A 59 -6.53 -5.19 15.42
C HIS A 59 -7.02 -4.19 16.49
N TRP A 60 -6.46 -2.99 16.55
CA TRP A 60 -6.88 -1.98 17.53
C TRP A 60 -8.29 -1.44 17.31
N CYS A 61 -8.83 -1.56 16.09
CA CYS A 61 -10.23 -1.27 15.81
C CYS A 61 -11.15 -2.32 16.46
N HIS A 62 -10.78 -3.61 16.39
CA HIS A 62 -11.49 -4.70 17.08
C HIS A 62 -11.43 -4.56 18.60
N VAL A 63 -10.28 -4.17 19.16
CA VAL A 63 -10.14 -3.89 20.59
C VAL A 63 -11.08 -2.77 21.01
N MET A 64 -11.10 -1.66 20.26
CA MET A 64 -11.98 -0.53 20.56
C MET A 64 -13.46 -0.87 20.41
N GLU A 65 -13.82 -1.70 19.46
CA GLU A 65 -15.18 -2.20 19.30
C GLU A 65 -15.67 -2.91 20.55
N LYS A 66 -14.92 -3.91 20.99
CA LYS A 66 -15.28 -4.73 22.18
C LYS A 66 -15.34 -3.92 23.47
N GLU A 67 -14.39 -3.01 23.68
CA GLU A 67 -14.27 -2.26 24.93
C GLU A 67 -15.18 -1.03 25.00
N ILE A 68 -15.50 -0.41 23.85
CA ILE A 68 -16.16 0.90 23.78
C ILE A 68 -17.50 0.82 23.05
N PHE A 69 -17.50 0.33 21.79
CA PHE A 69 -18.68 0.46 20.92
C PHE A 69 -19.77 -0.58 21.20
N GLU A 70 -19.43 -1.69 21.85
CA GLU A 70 -20.38 -2.69 22.34
C GLU A 70 -20.98 -2.32 23.72
N ASP A 71 -20.38 -1.34 24.42
CA ASP A 71 -20.87 -0.89 25.73
C ASP A 71 -22.11 0.01 25.58
N ARG A 72 -23.25 -0.44 26.15
CA ARG A 72 -24.53 0.25 26.00
C ARG A 72 -24.57 1.63 26.65
N ASP A 73 -23.91 1.80 27.80
CA ASP A 73 -23.92 3.09 28.51
C ASP A 73 -23.12 4.14 27.73
N ILE A 74 -22.02 3.72 27.11
CA ILE A 74 -21.23 4.57 26.20
C ILE A 74 -22.04 4.86 24.94
N ALA A 75 -22.60 3.84 24.30
CA ALA A 75 -23.40 3.97 23.09
C ALA A 75 -24.58 4.94 23.27
N ASN A 76 -25.31 4.85 24.40
CA ASN A 76 -26.41 5.77 24.70
C ASN A 76 -25.93 7.23 24.72
N LYS A 77 -24.77 7.51 25.33
CA LYS A 77 -24.22 8.86 25.37
C LYS A 77 -23.74 9.31 23.97
N MET A 78 -23.10 8.43 23.22
CA MET A 78 -22.67 8.73 21.86
C MET A 78 -23.87 9.07 20.97
N ASN A 79 -24.95 8.29 21.05
CA ASN A 79 -26.18 8.50 20.29
C ASN A 79 -26.92 9.79 20.69
N GLU A 80 -26.91 10.13 21.98
CA GLU A 80 -27.44 11.39 22.46
C GLU A 80 -26.64 12.60 21.95
N TYR A 81 -25.30 12.53 22.04
CA TYR A 81 -24.41 13.68 21.83
C TYR A 81 -24.08 13.94 20.37
N PHE A 82 -23.94 12.90 19.55
CA PHE A 82 -23.36 12.99 18.20
C PHE A 82 -24.23 12.34 17.13
N ILE A 83 -24.00 12.75 15.89
CA ILE A 83 -24.25 11.90 14.72
C ILE A 83 -22.98 11.06 14.56
N ASN A 84 -23.11 9.73 14.77
CA ASN A 84 -21.98 8.82 14.74
C ASN A 84 -21.77 8.28 13.32
N ILE A 85 -20.59 8.50 12.74
CA ILE A 85 -20.23 8.06 11.39
C ILE A 85 -19.09 7.04 11.48
N LYS A 86 -19.28 5.89 10.84
CA LYS A 86 -18.24 4.88 10.66
C LYS A 86 -17.71 4.94 9.23
N VAL A 87 -16.38 4.97 9.06
CA VAL A 87 -15.74 5.11 7.74
C VAL A 87 -14.75 3.97 7.55
N ASP A 88 -14.94 3.20 6.48
CA ASP A 88 -13.89 2.32 5.98
C ASP A 88 -12.87 3.17 5.20
N ARG A 89 -11.64 3.27 5.72
CA ARG A 89 -10.56 4.05 5.09
C ARG A 89 -10.23 3.57 3.68
N GLU A 90 -10.49 2.31 3.41
CA GLU A 90 -10.20 1.69 2.13
C GLU A 90 -11.30 1.97 1.10
N GLU A 91 -12.53 2.32 1.53
CA GLU A 91 -13.57 2.86 0.65
C GLU A 91 -13.41 4.37 0.41
N TYR A 92 -12.96 5.10 1.45
CA TYR A 92 -12.88 6.56 1.43
C TYR A 92 -11.47 7.07 1.79
N PRO A 93 -10.43 6.73 1.00
CA PRO A 93 -9.05 7.10 1.31
C PRO A 93 -8.86 8.63 1.34
N GLY A 94 -9.62 9.40 0.56
CA GLY A 94 -9.59 10.87 0.62
C GLY A 94 -10.09 11.43 1.96
N VAL A 95 -11.11 10.78 2.55
CA VAL A 95 -11.64 11.13 3.88
C VAL A 95 -10.61 10.77 4.95
N ASP A 96 -10.07 9.55 4.91
CA ASP A 96 -9.03 9.09 5.83
C ASP A 96 -7.83 10.04 5.84
N ASN A 97 -7.28 10.36 4.66
CA ASN A 97 -6.14 11.27 4.53
C ASN A 97 -6.42 12.66 5.10
N ALA A 98 -7.59 13.24 4.83
CA ALA A 98 -7.93 14.57 5.32
C ALA A 98 -8.01 14.61 6.86
N TYR A 99 -8.66 13.62 7.46
CA TYR A 99 -8.77 13.55 8.92
C TYR A 99 -7.48 13.09 9.59
N MET A 100 -6.65 12.28 8.94
CA MET A 100 -5.32 11.91 9.41
C MET A 100 -4.39 13.13 9.49
N LEU A 101 -4.40 14.01 8.48
CA LEU A 101 -3.65 15.27 8.50
C LEU A 101 -4.11 16.17 9.67
N ALA A 102 -5.44 16.28 9.87
CA ALA A 102 -5.97 17.04 11.00
C ALA A 102 -5.58 16.41 12.35
N ALA A 103 -5.61 15.09 12.47
CA ALA A 103 -5.22 14.39 13.70
C ALA A 103 -3.74 14.61 14.03
N ILE A 104 -2.86 14.50 13.05
CA ILE A 104 -1.42 14.77 13.24
C ILE A 104 -1.19 16.22 13.67
N ALA A 105 -1.91 17.19 13.09
CA ALA A 105 -1.82 18.60 13.48
C ALA A 105 -2.33 18.84 14.91
N LEU A 106 -3.38 18.13 15.33
CA LEU A 106 -3.99 18.27 16.64
C LEU A 106 -3.23 17.56 17.78
N THR A 107 -2.62 16.39 17.49
CA THR A 107 -2.09 15.48 18.52
C THR A 107 -0.61 15.18 18.37
N GLY A 108 0.00 15.50 17.22
CA GLY A 108 1.37 15.12 16.86
C GLY A 108 1.52 13.68 16.37
N THR A 109 0.46 12.87 16.39
CA THR A 109 0.47 11.45 16.01
C THR A 109 -0.76 11.09 15.18
N GLY A 110 -0.66 10.00 14.39
CA GLY A 110 -1.75 9.41 13.63
C GLY A 110 -1.78 7.89 13.80
N GLY A 111 -2.81 7.24 13.29
CA GLY A 111 -2.99 5.79 13.32
C GLY A 111 -4.47 5.39 13.41
N TRP A 112 -4.75 4.10 13.26
CA TRP A 112 -6.09 3.53 13.35
C TRP A 112 -6.24 2.66 14.62
N PRO A 113 -7.47 2.68 15.23
CA PRO A 113 -8.64 3.47 14.84
C PRO A 113 -8.38 4.97 14.93
N LEU A 114 -8.84 5.74 13.95
CA LEU A 114 -8.80 7.19 13.99
C LEU A 114 -10.18 7.73 14.36
N ASN A 115 -10.27 8.44 15.48
CA ASN A 115 -11.52 9.01 15.98
C ASN A 115 -11.45 10.52 15.95
N MET A 116 -12.45 11.15 15.38
CA MET A 116 -12.56 12.60 15.24
C MET A 116 -13.88 13.08 15.79
N VAL A 117 -13.87 14.24 16.46
CA VAL A 117 -15.10 14.98 16.71
C VAL A 117 -15.06 16.26 15.88
N CYS A 118 -16.16 16.51 15.19
CA CYS A 118 -16.32 17.62 14.26
C CYS A 118 -17.54 18.45 14.61
N ILE A 119 -17.51 19.74 14.26
CA ILE A 119 -18.71 20.58 14.26
C ILE A 119 -19.68 20.13 13.13
N PRO A 120 -20.94 20.58 13.07
CA PRO A 120 -21.95 20.02 12.16
C PRO A 120 -21.58 20.03 10.67
N ASN A 121 -20.70 20.93 10.23
CA ASN A 121 -20.20 21.00 8.85
C ASN A 121 -18.95 20.14 8.60
N ALA A 122 -18.70 19.11 9.45
CA ALA A 122 -17.63 18.16 9.37
C ALA A 122 -16.19 18.71 9.52
N LYS A 123 -16.00 19.96 9.99
CA LYS A 123 -14.67 20.49 10.33
C LYS A 123 -14.20 19.96 11.69
N PRO A 124 -12.98 19.40 11.76
CA PRO A 124 -12.49 18.72 12.96
C PRO A 124 -12.09 19.70 14.07
N ILE A 125 -12.32 19.28 15.33
CA ILE A 125 -11.94 20.02 16.53
C ILE A 125 -11.20 19.18 17.55
N TRP A 126 -11.28 17.85 17.45
CA TRP A 126 -10.62 16.91 18.34
C TRP A 126 -10.30 15.60 17.62
N ALA A 127 -9.19 14.97 18.01
CA ALA A 127 -8.75 13.70 17.46
C ALA A 127 -8.19 12.78 18.55
N SER A 128 -8.33 11.47 18.35
CA SER A 128 -7.57 10.45 19.06
C SER A 128 -7.47 9.16 18.24
N THR A 129 -6.50 8.32 18.56
CA THR A 129 -6.49 6.91 18.24
C THR A 129 -7.26 6.12 19.31
N TYR A 130 -6.92 4.85 19.58
CA TYR A 130 -7.51 4.10 20.68
C TYR A 130 -7.34 4.83 22.02
N LEU A 131 -8.41 4.86 22.80
CA LEU A 131 -8.43 5.34 24.19
C LEU A 131 -9.09 4.29 25.09
N PRO A 132 -8.58 4.07 26.32
CA PRO A 132 -9.28 3.26 27.32
C PRO A 132 -10.65 3.85 27.68
N LYS A 133 -11.60 2.99 28.09
CA LYS A 133 -13.01 3.30 28.37
C LYS A 133 -13.22 4.57 29.20
N GLU A 134 -12.50 4.73 30.30
CA GLU A 134 -12.64 5.90 31.18
C GLU A 134 -12.21 7.21 30.51
N ASN A 135 -11.11 7.16 29.71
CA ASN A 135 -10.61 8.31 28.98
C ASN A 135 -11.57 8.71 27.86
N TRP A 136 -12.13 7.71 27.16
CA TRP A 136 -13.14 7.92 26.13
C TRP A 136 -14.38 8.63 26.69
N LEU A 137 -14.96 8.10 27.79
CA LEU A 137 -16.11 8.72 28.48
C LEU A 137 -15.82 10.16 28.89
N ARG A 138 -14.64 10.42 29.45
CA ARG A 138 -14.24 11.77 29.85
C ARG A 138 -14.16 12.72 28.65
N ALA A 139 -13.60 12.24 27.53
CA ALA A 139 -13.48 13.02 26.31
C ALA A 139 -14.85 13.38 25.72
N ILE A 140 -15.74 12.39 25.49
CA ILE A 140 -17.06 12.63 24.87
C ILE A 140 -17.94 13.52 25.73
N ASN A 141 -17.93 13.35 27.07
CA ASN A 141 -18.68 14.21 27.97
C ASN A 141 -18.18 15.67 27.93
N LYS A 142 -16.85 15.87 27.87
CA LYS A 142 -16.25 17.23 27.78
C LYS A 142 -16.57 17.89 26.45
N LEU A 143 -16.49 17.15 25.35
CA LEU A 143 -16.83 17.64 24.03
C LEU A 143 -18.31 18.01 23.92
N HIS A 144 -19.20 17.22 24.50
CA HIS A 144 -20.62 17.56 24.60
C HIS A 144 -20.84 18.83 25.42
N GLU A 145 -20.16 18.98 26.59
CA GLU A 145 -20.23 20.22 27.36
C GLU A 145 -19.85 21.45 26.54
N ILE A 146 -18.79 21.34 25.74
CA ILE A 146 -18.32 22.44 24.86
C ILE A 146 -19.35 22.72 23.76
N SER A 147 -19.96 21.68 23.16
CA SER A 147 -20.96 21.85 22.09
C SER A 147 -22.22 22.62 22.58
N VAL A 148 -22.54 22.50 23.86
CA VAL A 148 -23.68 23.20 24.47
C VAL A 148 -23.32 24.60 24.95
N LYS A 149 -22.14 24.75 25.62
CA LYS A 149 -21.79 25.99 26.33
C LYS A 149 -20.98 26.98 25.47
N SER A 150 -20.23 26.52 24.48
CA SER A 150 -19.27 27.35 23.76
C SER A 150 -19.12 26.92 22.28
N PRO A 151 -20.23 26.73 21.53
CA PRO A 151 -20.16 26.26 20.14
C PRO A 151 -19.37 27.24 19.25
N ASP A 152 -19.51 28.56 19.45
CA ASP A 152 -18.83 29.60 18.66
C ASP A 152 -17.30 29.50 18.79
N ILE A 153 -16.77 29.17 19.98
CA ILE A 153 -15.34 28.99 20.20
C ILE A 153 -14.83 27.76 19.43
N ALA A 154 -15.63 26.68 19.41
CA ALA A 154 -15.28 25.48 18.68
C ALA A 154 -15.28 25.72 17.16
N GLU A 155 -16.22 26.52 16.65
CA GLU A 155 -16.26 26.92 15.24
C GLU A 155 -15.04 27.75 14.85
N GLU A 156 -14.70 28.79 15.64
CA GLU A 156 -13.49 29.60 15.42
C GLU A 156 -12.21 28.74 15.43
N TYR A 157 -12.14 27.77 16.35
CA TYR A 157 -11.01 26.85 16.44
C TYR A 157 -10.90 25.97 15.19
N ALA A 158 -12.02 25.37 14.73
CA ALA A 158 -12.07 24.55 13.53
C ALA A 158 -11.63 25.35 12.29
N GLU A 159 -12.11 26.59 12.13
CA GLU A 159 -11.70 27.45 11.00
C GLU A 159 -10.18 27.75 11.03
N LYS A 160 -9.63 28.07 12.20
CA LYS A 160 -8.18 28.32 12.34
C LYS A 160 -7.35 27.08 12.00
N LEU A 161 -7.81 25.88 12.39
CA LEU A 161 -7.15 24.63 12.04
C LEU A 161 -7.11 24.43 10.52
N ILE A 162 -8.24 24.62 9.83
CA ILE A 162 -8.32 24.47 8.38
C ILE A 162 -7.41 25.47 7.66
N VAL A 163 -7.37 26.73 8.12
CA VAL A 163 -6.45 27.74 7.56
C VAL A 163 -5.00 27.31 7.74
N ALA A 164 -4.62 26.85 8.94
CA ALA A 164 -3.25 26.41 9.22
C ALA A 164 -2.83 25.22 8.34
N LEU A 165 -3.71 24.24 8.15
CA LEU A 165 -3.46 23.07 7.29
C LEU A 165 -3.25 23.47 5.81
N ASN A 166 -4.06 24.41 5.32
CA ASN A 166 -3.90 24.93 3.95
C ASN A 166 -2.62 25.75 3.77
N ASP A 167 -2.24 26.57 4.77
CA ASP A 167 -1.01 27.36 4.75
C ASP A 167 0.25 26.47 4.75
N GLU A 168 0.25 25.36 5.50
CA GLU A 168 1.34 24.38 5.47
C GLU A 168 1.48 23.71 4.11
N LYS A 169 0.35 23.35 3.51
CA LYS A 169 0.32 22.83 2.14
C LYS A 169 0.96 23.81 1.16
N GLU A 170 0.57 25.08 1.17
CA GLU A 170 1.12 26.09 0.27
C GLU A 170 2.63 26.32 0.49
N LYS A 171 3.12 26.30 1.73
CA LYS A 171 4.56 26.41 2.03
C LYS A 171 5.38 25.26 1.43
N SER A 172 4.83 24.05 1.42
CA SER A 172 5.50 22.89 0.85
C SER A 172 5.75 23.03 -0.67
N TYR A 173 4.93 23.80 -1.39
CA TYR A 173 5.12 24.09 -2.83
C TYR A 173 6.24 25.09 -3.12
N ARG A 174 6.58 25.96 -2.17
CA ARG A 174 7.51 27.08 -2.40
C ARG A 174 8.96 26.78 -2.03
N SER A 175 9.26 25.57 -1.60
CA SER A 175 10.60 25.17 -1.17
C SER A 175 11.57 25.05 -2.35
N ASN A 176 12.18 26.17 -2.75
CA ASN A 176 13.33 26.20 -3.68
C ASN A 176 14.62 26.08 -2.86
N LYS A 177 15.02 24.88 -2.46
CA LYS A 177 16.29 24.67 -1.77
C LYS A 177 17.34 24.14 -2.73
N ASN A 178 18.60 24.57 -2.53
CA ASN A 178 19.74 24.00 -3.24
C ASN A 178 19.85 22.50 -2.92
N ILE A 179 19.71 21.67 -3.93
CA ILE A 179 19.80 20.21 -3.87
C ILE A 179 21.21 19.83 -3.42
N SER A 180 21.34 19.24 -2.21
CA SER A 180 22.59 18.66 -1.71
C SER A 180 22.48 17.15 -1.61
N TRP A 181 23.11 16.45 -2.55
CA TRP A 181 23.18 14.99 -2.53
C TRP A 181 23.83 14.43 -1.26
N THR A 182 24.86 15.08 -0.77
CA THR A 182 25.54 14.70 0.48
C THR A 182 24.59 14.75 1.67
N ASN A 183 23.82 15.82 1.80
CA ASN A 183 22.84 15.98 2.88
C ASN A 183 21.71 14.93 2.77
N PHE A 184 21.23 14.63 1.57
CA PHE A 184 20.27 13.54 1.33
C PHE A 184 20.82 12.20 1.83
N LYS A 185 22.03 11.84 1.42
CA LYS A 185 22.70 10.60 1.81
C LYS A 185 22.85 10.49 3.33
N GLU A 186 23.34 11.53 3.99
CA GLU A 186 23.56 11.57 5.44
C GLU A 186 22.24 11.44 6.21
N LYS A 187 21.21 12.17 5.84
CA LYS A 187 19.88 12.09 6.45
C LYS A 187 19.29 10.67 6.32
N THR A 188 19.43 10.06 5.15
CA THR A 188 18.93 8.71 4.88
C THR A 188 19.65 7.70 5.77
N ILE A 189 20.99 7.70 5.76
CA ILE A 189 21.81 6.74 6.52
C ILE A 189 21.58 6.88 8.04
N SER A 190 21.35 8.10 8.53
CA SER A 190 21.13 8.35 9.97
C SER A 190 19.92 7.59 10.54
N LYS A 191 18.94 7.25 9.71
CA LYS A 191 17.72 6.53 10.10
C LYS A 191 17.85 5.00 10.00
N TRP A 192 18.93 4.48 9.41
CA TRP A 192 19.10 3.05 9.20
C TRP A 192 19.46 2.30 10.46
N ASP A 193 18.92 1.09 10.57
CA ASP A 193 19.39 0.09 11.51
C ASP A 193 20.61 -0.64 10.89
N SER A 194 21.79 -0.37 11.44
CA SER A 194 23.05 -0.96 10.97
C SER A 194 23.16 -2.45 11.26
N ASP A 195 22.43 -2.96 12.26
CA ASP A 195 22.55 -4.35 12.71
C ASP A 195 21.51 -5.25 12.01
N PHE A 196 20.24 -4.86 12.02
CA PHE A 196 19.14 -5.67 11.53
C PHE A 196 18.54 -5.19 10.19
N GLY A 197 19.09 -4.15 9.57
CA GLY A 197 18.52 -3.56 8.33
C GLY A 197 17.20 -2.82 8.58
N GLY A 198 16.64 -2.22 7.53
CA GLY A 198 15.47 -1.36 7.62
C GLY A 198 15.74 -0.08 8.44
N THR A 199 14.70 0.51 9.01
CA THR A 199 14.81 1.70 9.87
C THR A 199 15.00 1.34 11.34
N LYS A 200 15.59 2.25 12.13
CA LYS A 200 15.72 2.11 13.59
C LYS A 200 14.36 2.18 14.28
N GLY A 201 14.27 1.52 15.44
CA GLY A 201 13.11 1.61 16.34
C GLY A 201 12.12 0.46 16.19
N SER A 202 10.97 0.62 16.86
CA SER A 202 9.80 -0.28 16.81
C SER A 202 8.52 0.55 17.01
N PRO A 203 7.40 0.19 16.35
CA PRO A 203 7.26 -0.88 15.37
C PRO A 203 8.10 -0.63 14.12
N LYS A 204 8.46 -1.71 13.41
CA LYS A 204 9.40 -1.67 12.29
C LYS A 204 8.74 -2.19 11.03
N PHE A 205 8.57 -1.32 10.02
CA PHE A 205 7.94 -1.67 8.75
C PHE A 205 8.99 -2.10 7.72
N PRO A 206 8.70 -3.13 6.90
CA PRO A 206 9.63 -3.61 5.86
C PRO A 206 9.95 -2.61 4.77
N MET A 207 9.01 -1.73 4.41
CA MET A 207 9.13 -0.68 3.40
C MET A 207 9.75 -1.17 2.07
N PRO A 208 9.17 -2.19 1.40
CA PRO A 208 9.81 -2.82 0.24
C PRO A 208 10.07 -1.87 -0.92
N ASN A 209 9.18 -0.86 -1.11
CA ASN A 209 9.40 0.16 -2.12
C ASN A 209 10.68 0.98 -1.86
N THR A 210 10.89 1.44 -0.63
CA THR A 210 12.10 2.20 -0.27
C THR A 210 13.36 1.36 -0.44
N LEU A 211 13.33 0.07 -0.02
CA LEU A 211 14.45 -0.85 -0.22
C LEU A 211 14.75 -1.08 -1.70
N MET A 212 13.71 -1.19 -2.54
CA MET A 212 13.86 -1.29 -3.99
C MET A 212 14.52 -0.02 -4.59
N GLN A 213 14.13 1.16 -4.12
CA GLN A 213 14.74 2.40 -4.58
C GLN A 213 16.23 2.49 -4.16
N TYR A 214 16.59 2.01 -2.97
CA TYR A 214 17.99 1.91 -2.53
C TYR A 214 18.79 0.96 -3.43
N LEU A 215 18.23 -0.21 -3.76
CA LEU A 215 18.83 -1.17 -4.68
C LEU A 215 19.14 -0.57 -6.07
N LEU A 216 18.24 0.28 -6.58
CA LEU A 216 18.34 0.87 -7.92
C LEU A 216 19.15 2.17 -7.97
N SER A 217 19.54 2.71 -6.82
CA SER A 217 20.18 4.03 -6.72
C SER A 217 21.59 4.11 -7.34
N GLY A 218 22.25 2.97 -7.57
CA GLY A 218 23.67 2.92 -7.96
C GLY A 218 24.64 3.37 -6.87
N VAL A 219 24.17 3.54 -5.62
CA VAL A 219 24.99 3.92 -4.46
C VAL A 219 25.30 2.67 -3.63
N PRO A 220 26.57 2.23 -3.52
CA PRO A 220 26.92 0.96 -2.86
C PRO A 220 26.42 0.82 -1.43
N ASP A 221 26.44 1.90 -0.63
CA ASP A 221 25.93 1.86 0.75
C ASP A 221 24.42 1.57 0.79
N PHE A 222 23.65 2.15 -0.13
CA PHE A 222 22.20 1.97 -0.24
C PHE A 222 21.86 0.54 -0.68
N GLU A 223 22.55 0.05 -1.71
CA GLU A 223 22.41 -1.31 -2.20
C GLU A 223 22.73 -2.34 -1.09
N ASN A 224 23.86 -2.17 -0.39
CA ASN A 224 24.24 -3.04 0.73
C ASN A 224 23.20 -3.03 1.85
N HIS A 225 22.61 -1.87 2.16
CA HIS A 225 21.58 -1.77 3.18
C HIS A 225 20.29 -2.48 2.74
N ALA A 226 19.88 -2.36 1.47
CA ALA A 226 18.74 -3.08 0.92
C ALA A 226 18.93 -4.60 0.98
N LEU A 227 20.11 -5.11 0.60
CA LEU A 227 20.44 -6.55 0.65
C LEU A 227 20.51 -7.06 2.10
N LYS A 228 21.08 -6.28 3.03
CA LYS A 228 21.05 -6.59 4.46
C LYS A 228 19.61 -6.69 4.97
N SER A 229 18.78 -5.72 4.65
CA SER A 229 17.37 -5.69 5.07
C SER A 229 16.60 -6.90 4.55
N LEU A 230 16.76 -7.24 3.26
CA LEU A 230 16.19 -8.45 2.68
C LEU A 230 16.58 -9.70 3.48
N LYS A 231 17.88 -9.87 3.76
CA LYS A 231 18.38 -11.05 4.49
C LYS A 231 17.73 -11.15 5.87
N HIS A 232 17.71 -10.06 6.63
CA HIS A 232 17.17 -10.08 8.00
C HIS A 232 15.67 -10.30 8.02
N ILE A 233 14.90 -9.66 7.13
CA ILE A 233 13.44 -9.84 7.06
C ILE A 233 13.10 -11.29 6.66
N TYR A 234 13.74 -11.84 5.62
CA TYR A 234 13.46 -13.20 5.13
C TYR A 234 13.78 -14.28 6.16
N HIS A 235 14.80 -14.08 6.99
CA HIS A 235 15.23 -15.03 8.03
C HIS A 235 14.56 -14.79 9.38
N SER A 236 13.55 -13.95 9.47
CA SER A 236 12.88 -13.56 10.73
C SER A 236 11.42 -14.00 10.79
N GLY A 237 10.78 -13.72 11.93
CA GLY A 237 9.36 -13.95 12.11
C GLY A 237 8.45 -13.05 11.26
N SER A 238 8.98 -11.96 10.68
CA SER A 238 8.22 -11.04 9.83
C SER A 238 7.94 -11.59 8.43
N TYR A 239 8.55 -12.72 8.03
CA TYR A 239 8.29 -13.44 6.80
C TYR A 239 7.74 -14.83 7.08
N ASP A 240 6.59 -15.18 6.51
CA ASP A 240 5.99 -16.50 6.66
C ASP A 240 6.70 -17.52 5.77
N ILE A 241 7.66 -18.22 6.34
CA ILE A 241 8.46 -19.21 5.60
C ILE A 241 7.66 -20.46 5.20
N LEU A 242 6.54 -20.74 5.86
CA LEU A 242 5.73 -21.93 5.62
C LEU A 242 4.70 -21.72 4.51
N ARG A 243 3.96 -20.63 4.55
CA ARG A 243 2.91 -20.30 3.56
C ARG A 243 3.41 -19.36 2.47
N GLY A 244 4.42 -18.58 2.77
CA GLY A 244 4.89 -17.45 1.97
C GLY A 244 4.22 -16.13 2.35
N GLY A 245 4.81 -15.05 1.90
CA GLY A 245 4.30 -13.72 2.14
C GLY A 245 4.87 -13.03 3.38
N LEU A 246 4.77 -11.71 3.34
CA LEU A 246 5.29 -10.79 4.34
C LEU A 246 4.17 -10.39 5.29
N PHE A 247 4.43 -10.42 6.58
CA PHE A 247 3.59 -9.78 7.58
C PHE A 247 3.81 -8.26 7.57
N ARG A 248 2.81 -7.49 7.99
CA ARG A 248 2.76 -6.06 7.80
C ARG A 248 3.90 -5.29 8.45
N TYR A 249 4.20 -5.55 9.73
CA TYR A 249 5.31 -4.94 10.47
C TYR A 249 5.77 -5.83 11.61
N SER A 250 6.97 -5.55 12.13
CA SER A 250 7.46 -6.15 13.38
C SER A 250 7.14 -5.24 14.56
N THR A 251 6.70 -5.84 15.67
CA THR A 251 6.49 -5.13 16.93
C THR A 251 7.80 -4.83 17.67
N ASP A 252 8.89 -5.49 17.27
CA ASP A 252 10.24 -5.31 17.81
C ASP A 252 11.24 -4.82 16.76
N SER A 253 12.43 -4.39 17.21
CA SER A 253 13.48 -3.85 16.35
C SER A 253 14.28 -4.91 15.57
N ARG A 254 14.09 -6.22 15.84
CA ARG A 254 14.87 -7.34 15.27
C ARG A 254 14.10 -8.14 14.22
N TRP A 255 12.88 -7.76 13.87
CA TRP A 255 11.99 -8.46 12.95
C TRP A 255 11.41 -9.78 13.47
N MET A 256 11.49 -10.06 14.78
CA MET A 256 11.19 -11.38 15.33
C MET A 256 9.70 -11.60 15.58
N VAL A 257 9.00 -10.62 16.12
CA VAL A 257 7.57 -10.71 16.47
C VAL A 257 6.75 -9.85 15.51
N PRO A 258 6.11 -10.45 14.51
CA PRO A 258 5.27 -9.72 13.57
C PRO A 258 3.93 -9.32 14.18
N HIS A 259 3.32 -8.28 13.64
CA HIS A 259 1.88 -8.16 13.58
C HIS A 259 1.41 -9.00 12.40
N PHE A 260 0.60 -10.03 12.66
CA PHE A 260 0.34 -11.14 11.73
C PHE A 260 -0.58 -10.81 10.53
N GLU A 261 -0.97 -9.57 10.36
CA GLU A 261 -1.73 -9.08 9.21
C GLU A 261 -0.91 -9.20 7.91
N LYS A 262 -1.55 -9.61 6.80
CA LYS A 262 -0.92 -9.64 5.46
C LYS A 262 -1.71 -8.78 4.50
N MET A 263 -1.12 -7.66 4.08
CA MET A 263 -1.73 -6.74 3.12
C MET A 263 -1.32 -7.09 1.68
N LEU A 264 -2.23 -6.90 0.74
CA LEU A 264 -1.95 -7.11 -0.68
C LEU A 264 -0.80 -6.23 -1.17
N TYR A 265 -0.84 -4.93 -0.87
CA TYR A 265 0.17 -3.97 -1.34
C TYR A 265 1.57 -4.24 -0.78
N ASP A 266 1.70 -4.62 0.49
CA ASP A 266 3.00 -4.96 1.11
C ASP A 266 3.64 -6.15 0.39
N ASN A 267 2.84 -7.18 0.11
CA ASN A 267 3.28 -8.39 -0.56
C ASN A 267 3.55 -8.18 -2.05
N ALA A 268 2.75 -7.36 -2.73
CA ALA A 268 3.00 -6.95 -4.10
C ALA A 268 4.35 -6.22 -4.23
N LEU A 269 4.60 -5.25 -3.36
CA LEU A 269 5.85 -4.50 -3.35
C LEU A 269 7.05 -5.37 -2.93
N TRP A 270 6.84 -6.34 -2.05
CA TRP A 270 7.86 -7.33 -1.69
C TRP A 270 8.23 -8.24 -2.87
N ILE A 271 7.24 -8.71 -3.64
CA ILE A 271 7.46 -9.44 -4.90
C ILE A 271 8.31 -8.58 -5.85
N ARG A 272 7.98 -7.30 -6.01
CA ARG A 272 8.69 -6.38 -6.89
C ARG A 272 10.14 -6.16 -6.45
N PHE A 273 10.39 -5.92 -5.17
CA PHE A 273 11.71 -5.75 -4.61
C PHE A 273 12.57 -7.00 -4.77
N THR A 274 12.05 -8.18 -4.40
CA THR A 274 12.77 -9.44 -4.49
C THR A 274 13.04 -9.86 -5.94
N THR A 275 12.11 -9.60 -6.85
CA THR A 275 12.31 -9.79 -8.30
C THR A 275 13.50 -8.98 -8.82
N ARG A 276 13.55 -7.68 -8.51
CA ARG A 276 14.63 -6.81 -8.96
C ARG A 276 15.96 -7.18 -8.31
N THR A 277 15.95 -7.54 -7.02
CA THR A 277 17.14 -8.03 -6.34
C THR A 277 17.67 -9.32 -7.00
N PHE A 278 16.80 -10.28 -7.33
CA PHE A 278 17.21 -11.47 -8.06
C PHE A 278 17.79 -11.12 -9.44
N HIS A 279 17.10 -10.26 -10.20
CA HIS A 279 17.52 -9.93 -11.56
C HIS A 279 18.88 -9.24 -11.59
N PHE A 280 19.10 -8.20 -10.78
CA PHE A 280 20.32 -7.38 -10.82
C PHE A 280 21.48 -7.95 -10.01
N ASN A 281 21.23 -8.59 -8.87
CA ASN A 281 22.28 -9.10 -7.98
C ASN A 281 22.40 -10.63 -8.00
N LYS A 282 21.58 -11.34 -8.78
CA LYS A 282 21.56 -12.82 -8.87
C LYS A 282 21.39 -13.52 -7.52
N SER A 283 20.69 -12.88 -6.58
CA SER A 283 20.48 -13.39 -5.21
C SER A 283 19.50 -14.56 -5.20
N ILE A 284 19.98 -15.76 -4.83
CA ILE A 284 19.13 -16.96 -4.68
C ILE A 284 18.07 -16.73 -3.60
N LEU A 285 18.45 -16.12 -2.48
CA LEU A 285 17.52 -15.79 -1.40
C LEU A 285 16.36 -14.90 -1.89
N ALA A 286 16.66 -13.91 -2.73
CA ALA A 286 15.63 -13.06 -3.34
C ALA A 286 14.70 -13.86 -4.26
N TYR A 287 15.24 -14.80 -5.05
CA TYR A 287 14.43 -15.66 -5.91
C TYR A 287 13.50 -16.59 -5.10
N GLU A 288 14.01 -17.23 -4.06
CA GLU A 288 13.21 -18.08 -3.17
C GLU A 288 12.07 -17.30 -2.51
N SER A 289 12.37 -16.11 -1.99
CA SER A 289 11.38 -15.22 -1.39
C SER A 289 10.33 -14.75 -2.40
N PHE A 290 10.76 -14.32 -3.60
CA PHE A 290 9.88 -13.98 -4.72
C PHE A 290 8.91 -15.13 -5.04
N LYS A 291 9.45 -16.33 -5.26
CA LYS A 291 8.66 -17.51 -5.63
C LYS A 291 7.64 -17.89 -4.57
N ALA A 292 8.05 -17.90 -3.31
CA ALA A 292 7.17 -18.24 -2.19
C ALA A 292 6.04 -17.21 -2.03
N THR A 293 6.34 -15.92 -2.09
CA THR A 293 5.33 -14.84 -1.96
C THR A 293 4.38 -14.82 -3.16
N LYS A 294 4.90 -15.00 -4.39
CA LYS A 294 4.08 -15.12 -5.60
C LYS A 294 3.10 -16.30 -5.50
N ASN A 295 3.56 -17.47 -5.05
CA ASN A 295 2.72 -18.66 -4.90
C ASN A 295 1.63 -18.44 -3.83
N TRP A 296 1.97 -17.79 -2.72
CA TRP A 296 1.00 -17.40 -1.70
C TRP A 296 -0.07 -16.45 -2.29
N LEU A 297 0.34 -15.41 -3.03
CA LEU A 297 -0.56 -14.46 -3.67
C LEU A 297 -1.58 -15.17 -4.58
N PHE A 298 -1.12 -16.07 -5.45
CA PHE A 298 -2.03 -16.82 -6.33
C PHE A 298 -2.92 -17.82 -5.60
N LYS A 299 -2.42 -18.44 -4.54
CA LYS A 299 -3.16 -19.48 -3.81
C LYS A 299 -4.16 -18.92 -2.81
N GLU A 300 -3.76 -17.90 -2.05
CA GLU A 300 -4.53 -17.44 -0.89
C GLU A 300 -5.24 -16.10 -1.11
N MET A 301 -4.77 -15.28 -2.06
CA MET A 301 -5.35 -13.96 -2.30
C MET A 301 -6.20 -13.87 -3.56
N THR A 302 -6.12 -14.85 -4.50
CA THR A 302 -6.93 -14.80 -5.72
C THR A 302 -8.39 -15.08 -5.43
N LEU A 303 -9.27 -14.22 -5.92
CA LEU A 303 -10.72 -14.33 -5.83
C LEU A 303 -11.31 -15.06 -7.05
N PRO A 304 -12.56 -15.55 -6.99
CA PRO A 304 -13.24 -16.15 -8.14
C PRO A 304 -13.34 -15.23 -9.37
N SER A 305 -13.39 -13.92 -9.17
CA SER A 305 -13.31 -12.90 -10.24
C SER A 305 -11.98 -12.91 -10.99
N GLY A 306 -10.92 -13.44 -10.38
CA GLY A 306 -9.53 -13.33 -10.86
C GLY A 306 -8.79 -12.08 -10.40
N LEU A 307 -9.44 -11.24 -9.60
CA LEU A 307 -8.81 -10.16 -8.83
C LEU A 307 -8.19 -10.71 -7.54
N PHE A 308 -7.46 -9.86 -6.82
CA PHE A 308 -6.86 -10.20 -5.53
C PHE A 308 -7.61 -9.52 -4.39
N ALA A 309 -7.80 -10.25 -3.29
CA ALA A 309 -8.34 -9.76 -2.02
C ALA A 309 -7.44 -8.67 -1.41
N ALA A 310 -8.00 -7.82 -0.54
CA ALA A 310 -7.27 -6.70 0.05
C ALA A 310 -6.28 -7.14 1.13
N ALA A 311 -6.70 -8.01 2.07
CA ALA A 311 -5.91 -8.36 3.24
C ALA A 311 -6.33 -9.70 3.86
N ILE A 312 -5.43 -10.26 4.70
CA ILE A 312 -5.74 -11.34 5.65
C ILE A 312 -5.52 -10.77 7.05
N ASP A 313 -6.49 -10.98 7.94
CA ASP A 313 -6.47 -10.48 9.31
C ASP A 313 -5.32 -11.08 10.14
N ALA A 314 -4.89 -10.38 11.16
CA ALA A 314 -3.96 -10.88 12.16
C ALA A 314 -4.63 -11.82 13.16
N ASP A 315 -5.93 -11.59 13.43
CA ASP A 315 -6.69 -12.26 14.47
C ASP A 315 -7.45 -13.47 13.93
N PHE A 316 -7.34 -14.60 14.62
CA PHE A 316 -8.16 -15.78 14.42
C PHE A 316 -8.88 -16.13 15.72
N ASN A 317 -10.22 -16.25 15.67
CA ASN A 317 -11.07 -16.47 16.86
C ASN A 317 -10.85 -15.42 17.97
N GLY A 318 -10.53 -14.19 17.58
CA GLY A 318 -10.33 -13.08 18.51
C GLY A 318 -8.95 -13.03 19.17
N GLU A 319 -8.00 -13.84 18.70
CA GLU A 319 -6.63 -13.85 19.20
C GLU A 319 -5.61 -13.69 18.06
N GLU A 320 -4.70 -12.74 18.22
CA GLU A 320 -3.65 -12.46 17.24
C GLU A 320 -2.68 -13.63 17.11
N GLY A 321 -2.34 -13.98 15.86
CA GLY A 321 -1.30 -14.93 15.50
C GLY A 321 -1.68 -16.41 15.61
N MET A 322 -2.87 -16.77 16.06
CA MET A 322 -3.26 -18.16 16.35
C MET A 322 -3.13 -19.11 15.15
N SER A 323 -3.35 -18.63 13.94
CA SER A 323 -3.20 -19.44 12.71
C SER A 323 -1.72 -19.70 12.35
N TYR A 324 -0.79 -18.94 12.88
CA TYR A 324 0.63 -18.94 12.50
C TYR A 324 1.56 -19.46 13.60
N VAL A 325 1.17 -19.31 14.88
CA VAL A 325 1.96 -19.75 16.04
C VAL A 325 1.82 -21.26 16.25
N TRP A 326 2.89 -21.92 16.74
CA TRP A 326 2.96 -23.37 16.95
C TRP A 326 3.08 -23.71 18.42
N THR A 327 2.24 -24.63 18.92
CA THR A 327 2.38 -25.16 20.28
C THR A 327 3.53 -26.19 20.35
N ASN A 328 4.03 -26.48 21.57
CA ASN A 328 5.04 -27.50 21.77
C ASN A 328 4.58 -28.86 21.24
N GLU A 329 3.33 -29.24 21.52
CA GLU A 329 2.77 -30.53 21.09
C GLU A 329 2.72 -30.64 19.57
N GLN A 330 2.39 -29.55 18.87
CA GLN A 330 2.38 -29.53 17.40
C GLN A 330 3.80 -29.65 16.82
N LEU A 331 4.77 -29.01 17.43
CA LEU A 331 6.17 -29.11 17.02
C LEU A 331 6.75 -30.48 17.32
N ASP A 332 6.51 -31.03 18.52
CA ASP A 332 6.95 -32.36 18.90
C ASP A 332 6.42 -33.43 17.95
N PHE A 333 5.12 -33.38 17.65
CA PHE A 333 4.48 -34.28 16.68
C PHE A 333 5.09 -34.14 15.27
N ALA A 334 5.24 -32.91 14.77
CA ALA A 334 5.74 -32.68 13.42
C ALA A 334 7.24 -33.03 13.27
N LEU A 335 8.01 -32.95 14.35
CA LEU A 335 9.47 -33.06 14.36
C LEU A 335 9.98 -34.32 15.07
N GLU A 336 9.12 -35.28 15.38
CA GLU A 336 9.44 -36.49 16.16
C GLU A 336 10.69 -37.24 15.65
N GLU A 337 10.89 -37.28 14.34
CA GLU A 337 12.00 -37.98 13.69
C GLU A 337 13.28 -37.12 13.52
N LEU A 338 13.28 -35.86 13.96
CA LEU A 338 14.46 -35.00 13.86
C LEU A 338 15.32 -35.07 15.11
N SER A 339 16.62 -34.74 14.96
CA SER A 339 17.59 -34.84 16.07
C SER A 339 17.21 -33.89 17.22
N ASP A 340 17.54 -34.31 18.45
CA ASP A 340 17.35 -33.49 19.65
C ASP A 340 18.16 -32.19 19.61
N ASP A 341 19.33 -32.22 18.97
CA ASP A 341 20.15 -31.03 18.72
C ASP A 341 19.42 -30.04 17.80
N PHE A 342 18.72 -30.52 16.78
CA PHE A 342 17.93 -29.66 15.90
C PHE A 342 16.71 -29.08 16.62
N LYS A 343 16.00 -29.90 17.41
CA LYS A 343 14.85 -29.42 18.22
C LYS A 343 15.28 -28.33 19.21
N LYS A 344 16.47 -28.50 19.84
CA LYS A 344 17.04 -27.47 20.70
C LYS A 344 17.38 -26.20 19.93
N GLN A 345 17.98 -26.31 18.75
CA GLN A 345 18.27 -25.15 17.90
C GLN A 345 17.02 -24.47 17.38
N LEU A 346 15.95 -25.22 17.05
CA LEU A 346 14.65 -24.63 16.70
C LEU A 346 14.11 -23.80 17.86
N ASN A 347 14.23 -24.30 19.10
CA ASN A 347 13.84 -23.54 20.29
C ASN A 347 14.73 -22.30 20.52
N ASP A 348 16.02 -22.37 20.17
CA ASP A 348 16.94 -21.23 20.25
C ASP A 348 16.69 -20.17 19.14
N HIS A 349 16.11 -20.60 18.02
CA HIS A 349 15.78 -19.73 16.86
C HIS A 349 14.30 -19.39 16.75
N SER A 350 13.42 -20.06 17.50
CA SER A 350 11.99 -19.73 17.57
C SER A 350 11.74 -18.75 18.72
N MET A 351 10.83 -17.80 18.51
CA MET A 351 10.47 -16.85 19.55
C MET A 351 9.13 -17.23 20.17
N ASN A 352 9.12 -17.35 21.52
CA ASN A 352 7.86 -17.57 22.24
C ASN A 352 6.98 -16.34 22.15
N PHE A 353 5.81 -16.49 21.54
CA PHE A 353 4.83 -15.42 21.39
C PHE A 353 3.86 -15.41 22.57
N ASN A 354 4.09 -14.52 23.54
CA ASN A 354 3.19 -14.26 24.68
C ASN A 354 2.73 -15.53 25.45
N ASN A 355 3.60 -16.54 25.56
CA ASN A 355 3.30 -17.87 26.11
C ASN A 355 2.22 -18.67 25.34
N LYS A 356 1.86 -18.25 24.12
CA LYS A 356 0.89 -18.94 23.26
C LYS A 356 1.50 -20.01 22.37
N GLY A 357 2.82 -19.93 22.16
CA GLY A 357 3.57 -20.86 21.30
C GLY A 357 4.74 -20.19 20.57
N TRP A 358 5.20 -20.80 19.49
CA TRP A 358 6.43 -20.46 18.80
C TRP A 358 6.17 -19.91 17.40
N ILE A 359 6.86 -18.83 17.05
CA ILE A 359 6.94 -18.30 15.69
C ILE A 359 8.07 -19.01 14.96
N ILE A 360 7.76 -19.70 13.86
CA ILE A 360 8.74 -20.39 13.03
C ILE A 360 9.35 -19.41 12.05
N HIS A 361 10.67 -19.30 12.05
CA HIS A 361 11.41 -18.45 11.12
C HIS A 361 12.61 -19.20 10.52
N ASN A 362 13.12 -18.75 9.39
CA ASN A 362 14.23 -19.38 8.71
C ASN A 362 15.55 -18.98 9.38
N GLY A 363 16.00 -19.77 10.34
CA GLY A 363 17.30 -19.54 11.00
C GLY A 363 18.45 -19.46 9.98
N SER A 364 19.31 -18.46 10.11
CA SER A 364 20.42 -18.21 9.19
C SER A 364 21.62 -19.16 9.34
N ASN A 365 21.44 -20.30 10.01
CA ASN A 365 22.55 -21.17 10.34
C ASN A 365 22.87 -22.14 9.19
N GLU A 366 23.89 -21.82 8.38
CA GLU A 366 24.35 -22.62 7.24
C GLU A 366 24.76 -24.06 7.62
N LYS A 367 25.05 -24.31 8.91
CA LYS A 367 25.51 -25.63 9.38
C LYS A 367 24.43 -26.71 9.41
N ASN A 368 23.13 -26.33 9.49
CA ASN A 368 22.02 -27.28 9.63
C ASN A 368 20.95 -27.13 8.52
N MET A 369 21.34 -26.65 7.35
CA MET A 369 20.40 -26.38 6.24
C MET A 369 19.66 -27.65 5.78
N LEU A 370 20.27 -28.85 5.88
CA LEU A 370 19.59 -30.09 5.49
C LEU A 370 18.46 -30.45 6.47
N GLU A 371 18.72 -30.42 7.78
CA GLU A 371 17.71 -30.70 8.82
C GLU A 371 16.60 -29.65 8.79
N TRP A 372 16.94 -28.36 8.54
CA TRP A 372 15.98 -27.30 8.39
C TRP A 372 15.04 -27.53 7.19
N ASN A 373 15.58 -27.94 6.05
CA ASN A 373 14.77 -28.25 4.87
C ASN A 373 13.84 -29.46 5.12
N GLU A 374 14.30 -30.47 5.87
CA GLU A 374 13.45 -31.60 6.28
C GLU A 374 12.34 -31.16 7.26
N ALA A 375 12.66 -30.28 8.22
CA ALA A 375 11.66 -29.69 9.11
C ALA A 375 10.58 -28.91 8.32
N LEU A 376 10.99 -28.04 7.40
CA LEU A 376 10.07 -27.29 6.56
C LEU A 376 9.17 -28.20 5.72
N LYS A 377 9.68 -29.31 5.18
CA LYS A 377 8.87 -30.30 4.44
C LYS A 377 7.77 -30.93 5.31
N LYS A 378 8.03 -31.13 6.60
CA LYS A 378 7.06 -31.68 7.55
C LYS A 378 6.06 -30.63 8.05
N LEU A 379 6.55 -29.42 8.38
CA LEU A 379 5.73 -28.34 8.92
C LEU A 379 4.80 -27.70 7.87
N LYS A 380 5.26 -27.59 6.64
CA LYS A 380 4.52 -26.90 5.57
C LYS A 380 3.15 -27.53 5.26
N PRO A 381 2.98 -28.84 5.10
CA PRO A 381 1.65 -29.44 4.90
C PRO A 381 0.70 -29.16 6.06
N ILE A 382 1.20 -29.20 7.30
CA ILE A 382 0.41 -28.93 8.50
C ILE A 382 -0.02 -27.47 8.51
N ALA A 383 0.93 -26.53 8.26
CA ALA A 383 0.62 -25.10 8.16
C ALA A 383 -0.47 -24.84 7.11
N LEU A 384 -0.35 -25.43 5.92
CA LEU A 384 -1.28 -25.23 4.80
C LEU A 384 -2.70 -25.79 5.06
N ASN A 385 -2.86 -26.71 6.03
CA ASN A 385 -4.15 -27.28 6.43
C ASN A 385 -4.78 -26.56 7.63
N ARG A 386 -4.09 -25.57 8.24
CA ARG A 386 -4.69 -24.78 9.31
C ARG A 386 -5.71 -23.80 8.74
N ASP A 387 -6.75 -23.54 9.50
CA ASP A 387 -7.71 -22.47 9.19
C ASP A 387 -6.98 -21.12 9.16
N LEU A 388 -7.36 -20.31 8.17
CA LEU A 388 -6.84 -18.96 8.02
C LEU A 388 -7.69 -17.96 8.81
N PRO A 389 -7.11 -16.83 9.23
CA PRO A 389 -7.85 -15.68 9.68
C PRO A 389 -8.84 -15.18 8.62
N PHE A 390 -9.72 -14.28 9.02
CA PHE A 390 -10.62 -13.60 8.09
C PHE A 390 -9.84 -12.97 6.93
N ARG A 391 -10.34 -13.18 5.70
CA ARG A 391 -9.82 -12.52 4.51
C ARG A 391 -10.81 -11.48 4.03
N ASP A 392 -10.36 -10.25 3.88
CA ASP A 392 -11.16 -9.18 3.31
C ASP A 392 -11.16 -9.31 1.79
N ASP A 393 -12.25 -9.83 1.26
CA ASP A 393 -12.41 -10.18 -0.16
C ASP A 393 -12.74 -8.99 -1.06
N LYS A 394 -12.78 -7.74 -0.54
CA LYS A 394 -12.86 -6.59 -1.43
C LYS A 394 -11.59 -6.46 -2.27
N SER A 395 -11.73 -5.99 -3.50
CA SER A 395 -10.62 -5.72 -4.40
C SER A 395 -10.49 -4.22 -4.63
N ILE A 396 -9.32 -3.66 -4.29
CA ILE A 396 -9.01 -2.24 -4.44
C ILE A 396 -8.19 -2.06 -5.72
N CYS A 397 -8.56 -1.08 -6.54
CA CYS A 397 -7.98 -0.87 -7.87
C CYS A 397 -6.47 -0.61 -7.81
N SER A 398 -6.02 0.37 -7.02
CA SER A 398 -4.59 0.70 -6.88
C SER A 398 -3.75 -0.48 -6.38
N TRP A 399 -4.24 -1.26 -5.42
CA TRP A 399 -3.51 -2.41 -4.86
C TRP A 399 -3.43 -3.58 -5.84
N ASN A 400 -4.51 -3.85 -6.57
CA ASN A 400 -4.52 -4.85 -7.64
C ASN A 400 -3.61 -4.46 -8.81
N ALA A 401 -3.55 -3.16 -9.15
CA ALA A 401 -2.60 -2.66 -10.15
C ALA A 401 -1.14 -2.92 -9.72
N LEU A 402 -0.78 -2.62 -8.46
CA LEU A 402 0.55 -2.89 -7.90
C LEU A 402 0.89 -4.39 -7.92
N ALA A 403 -0.08 -5.27 -7.57
CA ALA A 403 0.11 -6.71 -7.64
C ALA A 403 0.38 -7.17 -9.09
N CYS A 404 -0.41 -6.71 -10.06
CA CYS A 404 -0.22 -7.03 -11.46
C CYS A 404 1.12 -6.49 -12.01
N ILE A 405 1.54 -5.27 -11.64
CA ILE A 405 2.85 -4.71 -12.01
C ILE A 405 3.97 -5.61 -11.48
N SER A 406 3.88 -6.05 -10.24
CA SER A 406 4.89 -6.90 -9.60
C SER A 406 5.01 -8.26 -10.28
N LEU A 407 3.88 -8.86 -10.67
CA LEU A 407 3.84 -10.11 -11.43
C LEU A 407 4.42 -9.96 -12.84
N LEU A 408 4.14 -8.84 -13.53
CA LEU A 408 4.74 -8.55 -14.85
C LEU A 408 6.25 -8.36 -14.77
N GLU A 409 6.75 -7.64 -13.77
CA GLU A 409 8.20 -7.53 -13.53
C GLU A 409 8.81 -8.89 -13.18
N GLY A 410 8.11 -9.74 -12.41
CA GLY A 410 8.47 -11.12 -12.14
C GLY A 410 8.60 -11.96 -13.41
N PHE A 411 7.62 -11.88 -14.30
CA PHE A 411 7.68 -12.54 -15.62
C PHE A 411 8.87 -12.05 -16.44
N LEU A 412 9.08 -10.74 -16.56
CA LEU A 412 10.20 -10.17 -17.31
C LEU A 412 11.57 -10.63 -16.77
N ALA A 413 11.68 -10.81 -15.45
CA ALA A 413 12.93 -11.25 -14.80
C ALA A 413 13.20 -12.75 -14.90
N THR A 414 12.16 -13.59 -14.95
CA THR A 414 12.27 -15.05 -14.82
C THR A 414 11.74 -15.84 -16.02
N GLY A 415 10.88 -15.27 -16.84
CA GLY A 415 10.15 -15.96 -17.92
C GLY A 415 8.98 -16.82 -17.43
N GLU A 416 8.66 -16.83 -16.11
CA GLU A 416 7.63 -17.70 -15.53
C GLU A 416 6.25 -17.05 -15.56
N ASP A 417 5.19 -17.90 -15.63
CA ASP A 417 3.78 -17.55 -15.41
C ASP A 417 3.18 -16.49 -16.36
N TYR A 418 3.69 -16.37 -17.58
CA TYR A 418 3.22 -15.40 -18.57
C TYR A 418 1.69 -15.34 -18.69
N ASN A 419 1.05 -16.48 -19.00
CA ASN A 419 -0.40 -16.52 -19.25
C ASN A 419 -1.23 -16.09 -18.03
N LEU A 420 -0.81 -16.50 -16.84
CA LEU A 420 -1.50 -16.16 -15.60
C LEU A 420 -1.35 -14.68 -15.29
N THR A 421 -0.15 -14.13 -15.44
CA THR A 421 0.18 -12.72 -15.24
C THR A 421 -0.59 -11.80 -16.19
N ILE A 422 -0.60 -12.14 -17.49
CA ILE A 422 -1.34 -11.36 -18.50
C ILE A 422 -2.85 -11.43 -18.25
N LYS A 423 -3.36 -12.62 -17.84
CA LYS A 423 -4.76 -12.77 -17.48
C LYS A 423 -5.14 -11.87 -16.30
N SER A 424 -4.36 -11.85 -15.22
CA SER A 424 -4.62 -11.01 -14.05
C SER A 424 -4.66 -9.51 -14.42
N ALA A 425 -3.70 -9.03 -15.22
CA ALA A 425 -3.66 -7.64 -15.69
C ALA A 425 -4.87 -7.27 -16.57
N ARG A 426 -5.31 -8.18 -17.45
CA ARG A 426 -6.52 -7.96 -18.28
C ARG A 426 -7.79 -7.98 -17.43
N THR A 427 -7.90 -8.89 -16.44
CA THR A 427 -9.02 -8.94 -15.51
C THR A 427 -9.11 -7.62 -14.72
N HIS A 428 -7.99 -7.14 -14.16
CA HIS A 428 -7.92 -5.85 -13.50
C HIS A 428 -8.49 -4.72 -14.38
N TRP A 429 -8.04 -4.65 -15.64
CA TRP A 429 -8.47 -3.61 -16.58
C TRP A 429 -9.97 -3.60 -16.83
N LEU A 430 -10.57 -4.79 -16.97
CA LEU A 430 -11.99 -4.96 -17.24
C LEU A 430 -12.86 -4.71 -16.01
N GLU A 431 -12.50 -5.30 -14.87
CA GLU A 431 -13.31 -5.23 -13.65
C GLU A 431 -13.37 -3.82 -13.08
N PHE A 432 -12.26 -3.07 -13.12
CA PHE A 432 -12.22 -1.68 -12.68
C PHE A 432 -12.65 -0.67 -13.77
N GLN A 433 -13.14 -1.15 -14.90
CA GLN A 433 -13.75 -0.36 -15.98
C GLN A 433 -12.85 0.79 -16.49
N LEU A 434 -11.55 0.54 -16.63
CA LEU A 434 -10.54 1.57 -16.90
C LEU A 434 -10.62 2.21 -18.31
N ASP A 435 -11.36 1.62 -19.23
CA ASP A 435 -11.65 2.19 -20.56
C ASP A 435 -12.93 3.09 -20.56
N THR A 436 -13.55 3.33 -19.40
CA THR A 436 -14.81 4.08 -19.28
C THR A 436 -14.62 5.50 -18.74
N LYS A 437 -15.70 6.29 -18.72
CA LYS A 437 -15.70 7.62 -18.09
C LYS A 437 -15.80 7.57 -16.56
N THR A 438 -16.13 6.41 -16.02
CA THR A 438 -16.33 6.16 -14.59
C THR A 438 -15.56 4.94 -14.15
N PRO A 439 -14.21 4.98 -14.16
CA PRO A 439 -13.40 3.94 -13.55
C PRO A 439 -13.75 3.78 -12.07
N ILE A 440 -13.62 2.55 -11.56
CA ILE A 440 -14.11 2.14 -10.25
C ILE A 440 -12.93 1.98 -9.28
N HIS A 441 -13.14 2.36 -8.01
CA HIS A 441 -12.16 2.20 -6.94
C HIS A 441 -12.20 0.80 -6.33
N ILE A 442 -13.39 0.28 -5.97
CA ILE A 442 -13.56 -1.00 -5.29
C ILE A 442 -14.55 -1.92 -6.03
N CYS A 443 -14.18 -3.21 -6.12
CA CYS A 443 -15.05 -4.31 -6.50
C CYS A 443 -15.22 -5.27 -5.32
N TYR A 444 -16.47 -5.62 -5.02
CA TYR A 444 -16.84 -6.60 -4.00
C TYR A 444 -17.16 -7.98 -4.59
N PRO A 445 -17.09 -9.07 -3.80
CA PRO A 445 -17.36 -10.44 -4.28
C PRO A 445 -18.76 -10.65 -4.88
N ASP A 446 -19.75 -9.90 -4.40
CA ASP A 446 -21.13 -9.92 -4.90
C ASP A 446 -21.32 -9.11 -6.19
N SER A 447 -20.24 -8.65 -6.80
CA SER A 447 -20.21 -7.78 -7.97
C SER A 447 -20.67 -6.33 -7.71
N THR A 448 -20.90 -5.94 -6.47
CA THR A 448 -21.10 -4.53 -6.10
C THR A 448 -19.83 -3.75 -6.41
N LYS A 449 -19.98 -2.58 -7.03
CA LYS A 449 -18.89 -1.66 -7.34
C LYS A 449 -19.15 -0.35 -6.62
N LYS A 450 -18.12 0.19 -5.97
CA LYS A 450 -18.28 1.37 -5.14
C LYS A 450 -17.17 2.38 -5.39
N ASN A 451 -17.56 3.63 -5.34
CA ASN A 451 -16.75 4.83 -5.54
C ASN A 451 -16.10 4.95 -6.92
N ASP A 452 -16.03 6.15 -7.41
CA ASP A 452 -15.21 6.51 -8.55
C ASP A 452 -13.73 6.39 -8.18
N ALA A 453 -12.91 5.99 -9.16
CA ALA A 453 -11.47 5.83 -8.97
C ALA A 453 -10.80 7.14 -8.54
N PHE A 454 -9.85 7.03 -7.61
CA PHE A 454 -8.97 8.09 -7.15
C PHE A 454 -7.72 8.20 -8.03
N ILE A 455 -6.87 9.19 -7.76
CA ILE A 455 -5.68 9.42 -8.58
C ILE A 455 -4.67 8.28 -8.49
N ASP A 456 -4.55 7.61 -7.35
CA ASP A 456 -3.67 6.43 -7.15
C ASP A 456 -4.16 5.23 -7.96
N ASP A 457 -5.47 4.97 -8.00
CA ASP A 457 -6.06 3.91 -8.83
C ASP A 457 -5.67 4.08 -10.30
N LEU A 458 -5.81 5.31 -10.80
CA LEU A 458 -5.56 5.63 -12.20
C LEU A 458 -4.06 5.69 -12.52
N SER A 459 -3.24 6.23 -11.61
CA SER A 459 -1.80 6.35 -11.80
C SER A 459 -1.11 4.98 -11.81
N PHE A 460 -1.47 4.08 -10.88
CA PHE A 460 -0.94 2.72 -10.89
C PHE A 460 -1.52 1.88 -12.02
N SER A 461 -2.77 2.10 -12.44
CA SER A 461 -3.33 1.44 -13.62
C SER A 461 -2.69 1.94 -14.93
N ALA A 462 -2.33 3.22 -15.02
CA ALA A 462 -1.53 3.74 -16.14
C ALA A 462 -0.13 3.10 -16.17
N LEU A 463 0.51 2.96 -14.99
CA LEU A 463 1.81 2.28 -14.88
C LEU A 463 1.68 0.78 -15.22
N LEU A 464 0.58 0.12 -14.83
CA LEU A 464 0.28 -1.24 -15.24
C LEU A 464 0.15 -1.36 -16.76
N ALA A 465 -0.58 -0.46 -17.41
CA ALA A 465 -0.71 -0.44 -18.86
C ALA A 465 0.65 -0.23 -19.55
N LEU A 466 1.50 0.65 -19.00
CA LEU A 466 2.87 0.83 -19.47
C LEU A 466 3.68 -0.48 -19.34
N ARG A 467 3.64 -1.17 -18.19
CA ARG A 467 4.32 -2.46 -17.99
C ARG A 467 3.76 -3.55 -18.89
N MET A 468 2.45 -3.57 -19.14
CA MET A 468 1.82 -4.46 -20.13
C MET A 468 2.34 -4.18 -21.53
N SER A 469 2.47 -2.92 -21.94
CA SER A 469 3.04 -2.56 -23.24
C SER A 469 4.50 -3.02 -23.38
N GLN A 470 5.27 -2.94 -22.31
CA GLN A 470 6.65 -3.41 -22.23
C GLN A 470 6.74 -4.94 -22.30
N ALA A 471 5.92 -5.65 -21.52
CA ALA A 471 5.96 -7.11 -21.45
C ALA A 471 5.42 -7.81 -22.71
N THR A 472 4.48 -7.18 -23.42
CA THR A 472 3.82 -7.76 -24.60
C THR A 472 4.25 -7.14 -25.93
N LEU A 473 4.93 -6.01 -25.90
CA LEU A 473 5.21 -5.11 -27.03
C LEU A 473 3.96 -4.70 -27.82
N ASP A 474 2.79 -4.78 -27.19
CA ASP A 474 1.52 -4.35 -27.81
C ASP A 474 1.31 -2.84 -27.58
N LEU A 475 1.32 -2.10 -28.69
CA LEU A 475 1.14 -0.66 -28.71
C LEU A 475 -0.23 -0.22 -28.13
N ASN A 476 -1.25 -1.08 -28.22
CA ASN A 476 -2.56 -0.78 -27.66
C ASN A 476 -2.49 -0.53 -26.13
N TRP A 477 -1.62 -1.23 -25.42
CA TRP A 477 -1.42 -0.98 -23.99
C TRP A 477 -0.72 0.35 -23.71
N LEU A 478 0.20 0.78 -24.60
CA LEU A 478 0.79 2.12 -24.49
C LEU A 478 -0.25 3.22 -24.73
N MET A 479 -1.17 3.02 -25.69
CA MET A 479 -2.29 3.95 -25.94
C MET A 479 -3.28 3.98 -24.77
N LYS A 480 -3.51 2.85 -24.10
CA LYS A 480 -4.31 2.78 -22.85
C LYS A 480 -3.66 3.57 -21.72
N CYS A 481 -2.34 3.45 -21.54
CA CYS A 481 -1.58 4.27 -20.60
C CYS A 481 -1.76 5.76 -20.92
N GLU A 482 -1.59 6.15 -22.18
CA GLU A 482 -1.79 7.54 -22.63
C GLU A 482 -3.20 8.06 -22.32
N SER A 483 -4.23 7.26 -22.58
CA SER A 483 -5.63 7.62 -22.32
C SER A 483 -5.89 7.88 -20.84
N LEU A 484 -5.34 7.05 -19.94
CA LEU A 484 -5.47 7.28 -18.48
C LEU A 484 -4.70 8.53 -18.03
N ILE A 485 -3.50 8.78 -18.58
CA ILE A 485 -2.76 10.03 -18.32
C ILE A 485 -3.61 11.23 -18.71
N ASP A 486 -4.19 11.23 -19.92
CA ASP A 486 -5.01 12.34 -20.39
C ASP A 486 -6.28 12.49 -19.54
N PHE A 487 -6.88 11.40 -19.08
CA PHE A 487 -7.99 11.43 -18.13
C PHE A 487 -7.61 12.09 -16.80
N ILE A 488 -6.45 11.71 -16.21
CA ILE A 488 -5.96 12.31 -14.96
C ILE A 488 -5.69 13.81 -15.15
N LEU A 489 -5.02 14.21 -16.23
CA LEU A 489 -4.72 15.62 -16.50
C LEU A 489 -5.98 16.48 -16.67
N ASN A 490 -7.06 15.89 -17.19
CA ASN A 490 -8.32 16.61 -17.44
C ASN A 490 -9.24 16.67 -16.20
N HIS A 491 -9.20 15.68 -15.31
CA HIS A 491 -10.17 15.55 -14.23
C HIS A 491 -9.61 15.74 -12.82
N PHE A 492 -8.29 15.63 -12.66
CA PHE A 492 -7.63 15.71 -11.34
C PHE A 492 -6.65 16.88 -11.22
N LYS A 493 -6.20 17.46 -12.34
CA LYS A 493 -5.28 18.60 -12.33
C LYS A 493 -6.03 19.93 -12.33
N ASP A 494 -5.87 20.73 -11.29
CA ASP A 494 -6.30 22.14 -11.29
C ASP A 494 -5.32 22.97 -12.11
N SER A 495 -5.71 23.30 -13.34
CA SER A 495 -4.88 24.07 -14.28
C SER A 495 -4.59 25.50 -13.83
N LYS A 496 -5.40 26.08 -12.92
CA LYS A 496 -5.20 27.43 -12.39
C LYS A 496 -4.20 27.47 -11.26
N LYS A 497 -4.24 26.47 -10.39
CA LYS A 497 -3.37 26.34 -9.22
C LYS A 497 -2.13 25.49 -9.46
N GLY A 498 -2.15 24.63 -10.50
CA GLY A 498 -1.03 23.79 -10.91
C GLY A 498 -0.80 22.55 -10.04
N TYR A 499 -1.76 22.21 -9.16
CA TYR A 499 -1.70 21.01 -8.33
C TYR A 499 -2.64 19.89 -8.82
N PHE A 500 -2.42 18.67 -8.32
CA PHE A 500 -3.31 17.54 -8.52
C PHE A 500 -4.12 17.27 -7.27
N SER A 501 -5.43 17.08 -7.42
CA SER A 501 -6.31 16.64 -6.33
C SER A 501 -6.31 15.13 -6.25
N TYR A 502 -6.41 14.56 -5.05
CA TYR A 502 -6.53 13.12 -4.87
C TYR A 502 -7.87 12.58 -5.38
N GLN A 503 -8.93 13.38 -5.26
CA GLN A 503 -10.27 13.10 -5.80
C GLN A 503 -10.51 13.93 -7.06
N ARG A 504 -11.49 13.55 -7.88
CA ARG A 504 -11.90 14.36 -9.05
C ARG A 504 -12.26 15.77 -8.62
N LEU A 505 -11.90 16.75 -9.46
CA LEU A 505 -12.14 18.17 -9.16
C LEU A 505 -13.63 18.52 -8.95
N ASN A 506 -14.54 17.76 -9.55
CA ASN A 506 -15.99 17.95 -9.46
C ASN A 506 -16.68 16.94 -8.53
N ASP A 507 -15.92 16.21 -7.68
CA ASP A 507 -16.50 15.27 -6.72
C ASP A 507 -17.25 16.03 -5.62
N LEU A 508 -18.49 15.63 -5.36
CA LEU A 508 -19.34 16.21 -4.32
C LEU A 508 -18.93 15.76 -2.91
N ASN A 509 -18.23 14.64 -2.80
CA ASN A 509 -17.74 14.08 -1.52
C ASN A 509 -16.38 14.65 -1.08
N ARG A 510 -15.98 15.80 -1.59
CA ARG A 510 -14.69 16.43 -1.22
C ARG A 510 -14.69 16.82 0.25
N THR A 511 -13.56 16.57 0.89
CA THR A 511 -13.31 16.95 2.27
C THR A 511 -12.89 18.42 2.39
N PHE A 512 -12.70 18.89 3.62
CA PHE A 512 -12.28 20.26 3.94
C PHE A 512 -10.87 20.63 3.46
N ILE A 513 -10.05 19.66 3.05
CA ILE A 513 -8.70 19.85 2.50
C ILE A 513 -8.48 18.92 1.31
N ASP A 514 -7.85 19.46 0.26
CA ASP A 514 -7.36 18.65 -0.85
C ASP A 514 -6.02 18.02 -0.49
N PHE A 515 -5.88 16.74 -0.77
CA PHE A 515 -4.64 15.98 -0.59
C PHE A 515 -3.95 15.77 -1.94
N GLU A 516 -2.61 15.73 -1.95
CA GLU A 516 -1.77 15.33 -3.07
C GLU A 516 -0.82 14.24 -2.62
N ASP A 517 -0.78 13.13 -3.35
CA ASP A 517 -0.05 11.93 -2.99
C ASP A 517 1.41 11.95 -3.49
N TRP A 518 2.21 12.88 -2.93
CA TRP A 518 3.62 13.03 -3.28
C TRP A 518 4.57 12.12 -2.48
N GLU A 519 4.15 11.62 -1.36
CA GLU A 519 5.01 10.89 -0.43
C GLU A 519 4.98 9.39 -0.69
N ASP A 520 6.14 8.75 -0.55
CA ASP A 520 6.22 7.30 -0.39
C ASP A 520 5.90 6.97 1.08
N ASP A 521 4.89 6.14 1.29
CA ASP A 521 4.59 5.52 2.57
C ASP A 521 4.72 3.99 2.39
N THR A 522 3.92 3.19 3.05
CA THR A 522 3.81 1.75 2.78
C THR A 522 3.45 1.48 1.32
N ILE A 523 2.67 2.35 0.71
CA ILE A 523 2.40 2.40 -0.74
C ILE A 523 3.25 3.53 -1.36
N PRO A 524 3.86 3.33 -2.54
CA PRO A 524 4.63 4.38 -3.21
C PRO A 524 3.74 5.55 -3.67
N SER A 525 4.35 6.71 -3.85
CA SER A 525 3.68 7.90 -4.39
C SER A 525 3.02 7.63 -5.74
N SER A 526 1.70 7.83 -5.83
CA SER A 526 0.97 7.72 -7.10
C SER A 526 1.35 8.83 -8.07
N MET A 527 1.75 10.00 -7.56
CA MET A 527 2.27 11.10 -8.36
C MET A 527 3.62 10.74 -9.01
N ALA A 528 4.47 9.95 -8.32
CA ALA A 528 5.70 9.44 -8.91
C ALA A 528 5.42 8.43 -10.04
N ALA A 529 4.43 7.55 -9.85
CA ALA A 529 3.98 6.62 -10.88
C ALA A 529 3.42 7.37 -12.11
N LEU A 530 2.62 8.42 -11.91
CA LEU A 530 2.14 9.29 -12.99
C LEU A 530 3.28 9.99 -13.72
N ALA A 531 4.26 10.52 -12.98
CA ALA A 531 5.43 11.18 -13.57
C ALA A 531 6.26 10.22 -14.43
N GLU A 532 6.45 8.97 -13.99
CA GLU A 532 7.09 7.92 -14.79
C GLU A 532 6.31 7.66 -16.09
N CYS A 533 4.99 7.50 -16.01
CA CYS A 533 4.14 7.31 -17.18
C CYS A 533 4.23 8.48 -18.15
N LEU A 534 4.21 9.72 -17.66
CA LEU A 534 4.32 10.94 -18.47
C LEU A 534 5.66 11.02 -19.21
N ILE A 535 6.77 10.74 -18.53
CA ILE A 535 8.11 10.76 -19.14
C ILE A 535 8.22 9.67 -20.20
N VAL A 536 7.87 8.43 -19.88
CA VAL A 536 8.03 7.30 -20.81
C VAL A 536 7.14 7.45 -22.03
N THR A 537 5.85 7.76 -21.84
CA THR A 537 4.94 8.00 -22.99
C THR A 537 5.36 9.24 -23.78
N GLY A 538 5.84 10.30 -23.11
CA GLY A 538 6.36 11.50 -23.75
C GLY A 538 7.51 11.20 -24.71
N HIS A 539 8.44 10.32 -24.32
CA HIS A 539 9.54 9.88 -25.19
C HIS A 539 9.07 8.92 -26.28
N LEU A 540 8.32 7.86 -25.95
CA LEU A 540 7.92 6.83 -26.90
C LEU A 540 6.96 7.35 -27.98
N LEU A 541 6.03 8.24 -27.62
CA LEU A 541 5.03 8.83 -28.52
C LEU A 541 5.44 10.22 -29.03
N THR A 542 6.63 10.68 -28.69
CA THR A 542 7.19 11.97 -29.15
C THR A 542 6.29 13.16 -28.73
N SER A 543 5.74 13.12 -27.51
CA SER A 543 4.89 14.16 -26.95
C SER A 543 5.66 15.10 -26.03
N GLU A 544 6.06 16.26 -26.54
CA GLU A 544 6.79 17.28 -25.77
C GLU A 544 5.97 17.78 -24.56
N LYS A 545 4.65 17.90 -24.70
CA LYS A 545 3.77 18.33 -23.63
C LYS A 545 3.82 17.37 -22.43
N LYS A 546 3.66 16.06 -22.67
CA LYS A 546 3.69 15.04 -21.61
C LYS A 546 5.08 14.97 -20.96
N ARG A 547 6.13 15.00 -21.78
CA ARG A 547 7.51 15.01 -21.29
C ARG A 547 7.78 16.20 -20.35
N LYS A 548 7.44 17.43 -20.75
CA LYS A 548 7.62 18.63 -19.93
C LYS A 548 6.83 18.58 -18.62
N GLU A 549 5.61 18.02 -18.66
CA GLU A 549 4.81 17.84 -17.44
C GLU A 549 5.50 16.84 -16.49
N GLY A 550 5.95 15.70 -16.99
CA GLY A 550 6.68 14.71 -16.21
C GLY A 550 7.99 15.26 -15.62
N GLU A 551 8.78 16.00 -16.42
CA GLU A 551 9.98 16.70 -15.94
C GLU A 551 9.69 17.69 -14.80
N TYR A 552 8.60 18.46 -14.93
CA TYR A 552 8.16 19.38 -13.89
C TYR A 552 7.81 18.63 -12.60
N MET A 553 7.04 17.54 -12.70
CA MET A 553 6.67 16.72 -11.55
C MET A 553 7.91 16.09 -10.89
N ILE A 554 8.82 15.50 -11.66
CA ILE A 554 10.05 14.88 -11.12
C ILE A 554 10.90 15.92 -10.39
N ARG A 555 11.06 17.10 -10.94
CA ARG A 555 11.83 18.18 -10.29
C ARG A 555 11.21 18.56 -8.94
N ASN A 556 9.89 18.71 -8.88
CA ASN A 556 9.20 19.04 -7.64
C ASN A 556 9.27 17.90 -6.61
N GLY A 557 9.09 16.65 -7.02
CA GLY A 557 9.24 15.48 -6.16
C GLY A 557 10.65 15.34 -5.59
N CYS A 558 11.68 15.57 -6.43
CA CYS A 558 13.07 15.57 -5.98
C CYS A 558 13.37 16.69 -4.96
N ASN A 559 12.83 17.89 -5.15
CA ASN A 559 12.99 18.96 -4.16
C ASN A 559 12.44 18.55 -2.78
N ARG A 560 11.30 17.85 -2.74
CA ARG A 560 10.71 17.31 -1.51
C ARG A 560 11.56 16.18 -0.91
N ALA A 561 12.14 15.31 -1.77
CA ALA A 561 12.99 14.20 -1.35
C ALA A 561 14.24 14.67 -0.57
N PHE A 562 14.79 15.82 -0.88
CA PHE A 562 15.93 16.37 -0.14
C PHE A 562 15.56 16.87 1.26
N ASP A 563 14.32 17.20 1.51
CA ASP A 563 13.83 17.55 2.85
C ASP A 563 13.46 16.31 3.68
N SER A 564 12.82 15.32 3.06
CA SER A 564 12.34 14.07 3.69
C SER A 564 12.67 12.85 2.81
N PRO A 565 13.94 12.40 2.79
CA PRO A 565 14.40 11.36 1.87
C PRO A 565 13.73 10.00 2.04
N ASP A 566 13.35 9.66 3.26
CA ASP A 566 12.66 8.43 3.62
C ASP A 566 11.22 8.34 3.08
N ARG A 567 10.62 9.50 2.78
CA ARG A 567 9.25 9.60 2.27
C ARG A 567 9.16 9.96 0.78
N HIS A 568 10.27 10.02 0.04
CA HIS A 568 10.31 10.46 -1.35
C HIS A 568 11.39 9.72 -2.17
N SER A 569 11.73 8.51 -1.79
CA SER A 569 12.82 7.75 -2.42
C SER A 569 12.59 7.45 -3.90
N THR A 570 11.34 7.24 -4.31
CA THR A 570 10.95 6.95 -5.70
C THR A 570 11.33 8.10 -6.65
N TRP A 571 11.20 9.34 -6.21
CA TRP A 571 11.49 10.52 -7.03
C TRP A 571 12.96 10.64 -7.42
N ILE A 572 13.86 10.26 -6.51
CA ILE A 572 15.30 10.33 -6.76
C ILE A 572 15.70 9.43 -7.94
N ASN A 573 15.11 8.25 -8.03
CA ASN A 573 15.42 7.32 -9.12
C ASN A 573 14.78 7.70 -10.46
N LEU A 574 13.78 8.58 -10.45
CA LEU A 574 13.23 9.16 -11.68
C LEU A 574 14.05 10.34 -12.22
N PHE A 575 14.85 11.00 -11.36
CA PHE A 575 15.61 12.20 -11.72
C PHE A 575 16.51 12.04 -12.95
N PRO A 576 17.28 10.94 -13.13
CA PRO A 576 18.11 10.76 -14.31
C PRO A 576 17.34 10.80 -15.64
N PHE A 577 16.07 10.40 -15.63
CA PHE A 577 15.21 10.30 -16.81
C PHE A 577 14.47 11.59 -17.17
N SER A 578 14.58 12.62 -16.35
CA SER A 578 13.94 13.93 -16.56
C SER A 578 14.69 14.84 -17.54
N LYS A 579 15.82 14.39 -18.12
CA LYS A 579 16.64 15.19 -19.04
C LYS A 579 16.10 15.10 -20.46
N ILE A 580 16.13 16.21 -21.19
CA ILE A 580 15.64 16.29 -22.56
C ILE A 580 16.37 15.34 -23.52
N ASP A 581 17.65 15.11 -23.27
CA ASP A 581 18.52 14.25 -24.10
C ASP A 581 18.53 12.79 -23.61
N SER A 582 17.60 12.41 -22.71
CA SER A 582 17.49 11.03 -22.26
C SER A 582 17.22 10.10 -23.44
N MET A 583 18.08 9.09 -23.58
CA MET A 583 17.89 8.04 -24.59
C MET A 583 16.75 7.11 -24.19
N HIS A 584 15.97 6.69 -25.17
CA HIS A 584 14.91 5.70 -24.98
C HIS A 584 15.01 4.60 -26.03
N LEU A 585 14.53 3.41 -25.69
CA LEU A 585 14.60 2.23 -26.54
C LEU A 585 13.22 1.92 -27.12
N LYS A 586 13.10 1.95 -28.46
CA LYS A 586 11.90 1.52 -29.19
C LYS A 586 12.09 0.10 -29.69
N LEU A 587 11.25 -0.81 -29.25
CA LEU A 587 11.26 -2.22 -29.62
C LEU A 587 10.11 -2.54 -30.57
N THR A 588 10.36 -3.36 -31.59
CA THR A 588 9.35 -3.81 -32.56
C THR A 588 9.47 -5.29 -32.82
N GLY A 589 8.40 -5.93 -33.28
CA GLY A 589 8.38 -7.32 -33.69
C GLY A 589 7.59 -8.26 -32.78
N ASP A 590 7.46 -9.52 -33.23
CA ASP A 590 6.77 -10.57 -32.46
C ASP A 590 7.74 -11.20 -31.46
N HIS A 591 7.39 -11.16 -30.17
CA HIS A 591 8.20 -11.64 -29.04
C HIS A 591 7.57 -12.82 -28.31
N SER A 592 6.63 -13.50 -28.93
CA SER A 592 5.95 -14.65 -28.33
C SER A 592 6.89 -15.80 -27.90
N LEU A 593 8.17 -15.74 -28.25
CA LEU A 593 9.13 -16.85 -28.09
C LEU A 593 10.31 -16.55 -27.13
N HIS A 594 10.54 -15.30 -26.69
CA HIS A 594 11.70 -15.01 -25.82
C HIS A 594 11.34 -14.00 -24.72
N PRO A 595 11.74 -14.21 -23.46
CA PRO A 595 11.60 -13.19 -22.43
C PRO A 595 12.42 -11.95 -22.83
N LEU A 596 11.76 -10.79 -22.81
CA LEU A 596 12.46 -9.52 -23.04
C LEU A 596 13.39 -9.22 -21.87
N PRO A 597 14.54 -8.55 -22.10
CA PRO A 597 15.38 -8.12 -21.02
C PRO A 597 14.63 -7.20 -20.07
N PHE A 598 14.87 -7.36 -18.77
CA PHE A 598 14.36 -6.46 -17.76
C PHE A 598 15.40 -5.36 -17.51
N PHE A 599 15.13 -4.15 -18.00
CA PHE A 599 16.07 -3.03 -17.96
C PHE A 599 15.94 -2.21 -16.68
N LYS A 600 17.05 -1.60 -16.23
CA LYS A 600 17.05 -0.63 -15.13
C LYS A 600 16.31 0.65 -15.52
N SER A 601 16.58 1.17 -16.72
CA SER A 601 15.88 2.33 -17.27
C SER A 601 14.42 2.01 -17.59
N PRO A 602 13.44 2.85 -17.18
CA PRO A 602 12.05 2.70 -17.59
C PRO A 602 11.79 3.16 -19.03
N LEU A 603 12.75 3.85 -19.68
CA LEU A 603 12.59 4.50 -20.97
C LEU A 603 12.67 3.52 -22.14
N TRP A 604 11.74 2.55 -22.20
CA TRP A 604 11.63 1.62 -23.32
C TRP A 604 10.17 1.18 -23.53
N GLY A 605 9.88 0.68 -24.73
CA GLY A 605 8.56 0.18 -25.05
C GLY A 605 8.33 -0.10 -26.53
N PRO A 606 7.09 -0.44 -26.95
CA PRO A 606 6.75 -0.83 -28.29
C PRO A 606 6.85 0.31 -29.31
N SER A 607 7.07 -0.04 -30.57
CA SER A 607 7.04 0.86 -31.73
C SER A 607 6.32 0.20 -32.91
N ASN A 608 5.84 1.02 -33.85
CA ASN A 608 5.12 0.59 -35.06
C ASN A 608 6.06 0.06 -36.14
N SER A 609 6.48 -1.20 -36.09
CA SER A 609 7.17 -1.87 -37.21
C SER A 609 6.88 -3.37 -37.20
N LYS A 610 6.88 -4.02 -38.36
CA LYS A 610 6.54 -5.44 -38.51
C LYS A 610 7.71 -6.40 -38.26
N ASN A 611 8.94 -5.93 -38.36
CA ASN A 611 10.14 -6.76 -38.13
C ASN A 611 10.78 -6.45 -36.81
N PHE A 612 11.43 -7.44 -36.16
CA PHE A 612 12.19 -7.19 -34.95
C PHE A 612 13.26 -6.13 -35.22
N LYS A 613 13.22 -5.08 -34.41
CA LYS A 613 14.19 -3.99 -34.45
C LYS A 613 14.20 -3.31 -33.09
N ALA A 614 15.38 -3.00 -32.61
CA ALA A 614 15.53 -2.18 -31.44
C ALA A 614 16.27 -0.90 -31.80
N GLU A 615 15.62 0.23 -31.59
CA GLU A 615 16.17 1.55 -31.95
C GLU A 615 16.40 2.38 -30.70
N VAL A 616 17.63 2.80 -30.47
CA VAL A 616 17.99 3.78 -29.44
C VAL A 616 17.76 5.16 -30.01
N CYS A 617 16.81 5.86 -29.45
CA CYS A 617 16.37 7.16 -29.95
C CYS A 617 16.54 8.24 -28.87
N THR A 618 16.74 9.48 -29.31
CA THR A 618 16.47 10.71 -28.56
C THR A 618 15.12 11.26 -29.04
N MET A 619 14.68 12.38 -28.49
CA MET A 619 13.43 13.04 -28.96
C MET A 619 13.46 13.40 -30.45
N ASN A 620 14.65 13.65 -31.00
CA ASN A 620 14.79 14.21 -32.33
C ASN A 620 15.24 13.18 -33.39
N SER A 621 15.87 12.07 -32.98
CA SER A 621 16.41 11.08 -33.92
C SER A 621 16.71 9.75 -33.26
N CYS A 622 16.61 8.65 -34.05
CA CYS A 622 17.13 7.34 -33.65
C CYS A 622 18.55 7.17 -34.20
N GLN A 623 19.48 6.83 -33.31
CA GLN A 623 20.93 6.86 -33.60
C GLN A 623 21.55 5.47 -33.75
N ILE A 624 21.05 4.49 -33.02
CA ILE A 624 21.60 3.14 -32.98
C ILE A 624 20.46 2.15 -33.22
N THR A 625 20.74 1.11 -34.00
CA THR A 625 19.83 0.01 -34.27
C THR A 625 20.48 -1.29 -33.85
N TYR A 626 19.78 -2.10 -33.08
CA TYR A 626 20.13 -3.48 -32.76
C TYR A 626 19.18 -4.44 -33.45
N ASN A 627 19.69 -5.57 -33.91
CA ASN A 627 18.92 -6.57 -34.65
C ASN A 627 18.63 -7.84 -33.84
N SER A 628 19.13 -7.91 -32.61
CA SER A 628 18.87 -9.04 -31.71
C SER A 628 18.72 -8.59 -30.24
N ILE A 629 18.05 -9.41 -29.44
CA ILE A 629 17.90 -9.19 -28.00
C ILE A 629 19.27 -9.27 -27.30
N ASP A 630 20.15 -10.17 -27.72
CA ASP A 630 21.49 -10.34 -27.16
C ASP A 630 22.36 -9.09 -27.35
N GLU A 631 22.23 -8.40 -28.51
CA GLU A 631 22.92 -7.13 -28.72
C GLU A 631 22.43 -6.03 -27.78
N ILE A 632 21.11 -5.97 -27.55
CA ILE A 632 20.51 -5.00 -26.60
C ILE A 632 21.00 -5.27 -25.19
N SER A 633 20.93 -6.53 -24.74
CA SER A 633 21.31 -6.92 -23.39
C SER A 633 22.77 -6.64 -23.05
N LYS A 634 23.65 -6.61 -24.08
CA LYS A 634 25.06 -6.28 -23.89
C LYS A 634 25.37 -4.79 -23.89
N ASN A 635 24.53 -3.98 -24.55
CA ASN A 635 24.87 -2.59 -24.87
C ASN A 635 23.87 -1.56 -24.30
N TRP A 636 22.70 -2.02 -23.83
CA TRP A 636 21.67 -1.19 -23.21
C TRP A 636 21.61 -1.47 -21.71
N ASP A 637 22.54 -0.90 -20.96
CA ASP A 637 22.58 -0.95 -19.50
C ASP A 637 22.71 0.50 -18.98
N VAL A 638 21.64 1.27 -19.16
CA VAL A 638 21.56 2.65 -18.69
C VAL A 638 20.83 2.73 -17.36
#